data_74b9d66d1e742a39efb00c4f8cf9063d
#
_entry.id   74b9d66d1e742a39efb00c4f8cf9063d
#
_cell.length_a   1.000
_cell.length_b   1.000
_cell.length_c   1.000
_cell.angle_alpha   90.00
_cell.angle_beta   90.00
_cell.angle_gamma   90.00
#
_symmetry.space_group_name_H-M   'P 1'
#
loop_
_entity.id
_entity.type
_entity.pdbx_description
1 polymer ?
#
loop_
_entity_poly.entity_id
_entity_poly.type
_entity_poly.pdbx_seq_one_letter_code
_entity_poly.pdbx_strand_id
1 'polypeptide(L)'
;PPPPPPPPPPPPAPAPSPTSAEVTRSYGIGNSRAIAAWNRGATGAGVTVAVVDTGIDRNQADLDANISSLSTDIVIGRNTPEGASRHGTRVAGVIAAEFNGFGTIGVAYNSTILSIRADISDCSEPDRTTCFRSSDLARALDYAVANGAKVINLSLGGDGALSSAFEAALLRAVEAGVVIAAASGNDAEANPGFPGRYASDPRFLGGVIVVGSHDVSNNISSFTNRAGVSADRFISAPGDQVITDCDGTNCWRVSGTSFAAPHVAGALALLLQAFPNLTGRQAVDILLTTARDAGDAGTDTTYGRGLLDIERAFQPVGTTSTPQAAGTAVRVAEVPGSHVGGAFGGALSGGGEALTTVAHDSYDRLFIVNLGGVLRAAPRRSFQPETPEPMHTATVSGETAFGTRLALTAAVPVPEDREALRRDTPFRAPWLGSETRREALATIAGGRLALAAWQGEGGTRAPFSAGAGDGFAALAQADHALRGAVDLGRFSLTAETGGGDRPVPLRRAEEDAARYSRAGLAWQADEHLTLSLSAGRLDERLGPLGGYFPSTSDFAMPASTDFGALGWRLEAGRGLTLEGEVGASRTQIRDGLLTLADPALGSTWRVGLSGTCASWLPGCRSLRLELSQPLRIEDGTFEVELADVPLEYFDPVTFSVRRLSASPDGRQIDLSLSSLHRTGPGSALSLRAVLIRDEGHRRDADPTFALLASWRRGF
;
A
#
# COMPACT_ATOMS: atom_id res chain seq x y z
N PRO A 1 17.57 57.45 -0.53
CA PRO A 1 17.70 55.99 -0.46
C PRO A 1 16.32 55.39 -0.25
N PRO A 2 15.97 54.27 -0.90
CA PRO A 2 14.73 53.60 -0.64
C PRO A 2 14.72 53.07 0.82
N PRO A 3 13.56 52.98 1.48
CA PRO A 3 13.47 52.43 2.83
C PRO A 3 14.02 50.99 2.85
N PRO A 4 14.65 50.58 3.95
CA PRO A 4 15.14 49.19 4.07
C PRO A 4 13.97 48.23 3.92
N PRO A 5 14.19 47.04 3.31
CA PRO A 5 13.14 46.01 3.21
C PRO A 5 12.64 45.64 4.62
N PRO A 6 11.36 45.29 4.77
CA PRO A 6 10.83 44.84 6.04
C PRO A 6 11.62 43.62 6.52
N PRO A 7 11.80 43.44 7.84
CA PRO A 7 12.45 42.25 8.36
C PRO A 7 11.69 40.98 7.91
N PRO A 8 12.40 39.87 7.68
CA PRO A 8 11.75 38.62 7.35
C PRO A 8 10.76 38.23 8.46
N PRO A 9 9.61 37.59 8.13
CA PRO A 9 8.67 37.13 9.14
C PRO A 9 9.39 36.18 10.12
N PRO A 10 9.03 36.23 11.41
CA PRO A 10 9.59 35.33 12.38
C PRO A 10 9.37 33.87 11.93
N PRO A 11 10.29 32.94 12.22
CA PRO A 11 10.11 31.53 11.92
C PRO A 11 8.81 31.04 12.59
N PRO A 12 8.05 30.13 11.94
CA PRO A 12 6.84 29.58 12.52
C PRO A 12 7.18 28.93 13.86
N ALA A 13 6.28 29.09 14.84
CA ALA A 13 6.43 28.47 16.15
C ALA A 13 6.58 26.96 16.00
N PRO A 14 7.43 26.31 16.81
CA PRO A 14 7.60 24.86 16.73
C PRO A 14 6.25 24.16 16.97
N ALA A 15 5.93 23.15 16.15
CA ALA A 15 4.72 22.35 16.31
C ALA A 15 4.79 21.51 17.60
N PRO A 16 3.64 21.21 18.24
CA PRO A 16 3.59 20.34 19.41
C PRO A 16 4.21 18.98 19.10
N SER A 17 5.07 18.50 20.00
CA SER A 17 5.70 17.19 19.88
C SER A 17 5.19 16.21 20.96
N PRO A 18 5.32 14.88 20.80
CA PRO A 18 4.95 13.92 21.84
C PRO A 18 5.63 14.13 23.19
N THR A 19 6.76 14.84 23.21
CA THR A 19 7.55 15.12 24.41
C THR A 19 7.28 16.49 25.01
N SER A 20 6.43 17.31 24.40
CA SER A 20 6.00 18.60 24.98
C SER A 20 5.29 18.38 26.33
N ALA A 21 5.55 19.24 27.30
CA ALA A 21 4.99 19.07 28.65
C ALA A 21 3.45 19.09 28.65
N GLU A 22 2.83 19.94 27.84
CA GLU A 22 1.38 20.04 27.69
C GLU A 22 0.81 18.76 27.07
N VAL A 23 1.45 18.20 26.04
CA VAL A 23 1.06 16.93 25.40
C VAL A 23 1.19 15.77 26.39
N THR A 24 2.30 15.69 27.11
CA THR A 24 2.53 14.62 28.10
C THR A 24 1.51 14.68 29.24
N ARG A 25 1.07 15.88 29.62
CA ARG A 25 0.05 16.07 30.65
C ARG A 25 -1.34 15.71 30.15
N SER A 26 -1.61 15.95 28.87
CA SER A 26 -2.89 15.68 28.19
C SER A 26 -2.90 14.28 27.58
N TYR A 27 -3.00 13.21 28.38
CA TYR A 27 -2.90 11.83 27.89
C TYR A 27 -3.90 11.52 26.75
N GLY A 28 -5.04 12.18 26.72
CA GLY A 28 -6.06 12.03 25.69
C GLY A 28 -5.56 12.34 24.27
N ILE A 29 -4.56 13.21 24.16
CA ILE A 29 -3.90 13.51 22.88
C ILE A 29 -3.18 12.26 22.32
N GLY A 30 -2.44 11.55 23.17
CA GLY A 30 -1.77 10.32 22.79
C GLY A 30 -2.76 9.19 22.47
N ASN A 31 -3.79 9.01 23.28
CA ASN A 31 -4.79 7.95 23.12
C ASN A 31 -5.65 8.15 21.86
N SER A 32 -6.06 9.39 21.57
CA SER A 32 -6.80 9.75 20.35
C SER A 32 -5.91 9.92 19.11
N ARG A 33 -4.56 9.92 19.28
CA ARG A 33 -3.56 10.08 18.22
C ARG A 33 -3.65 11.42 17.48
N ALA A 34 -4.00 12.50 18.18
CA ALA A 34 -4.21 13.83 17.57
C ALA A 34 -2.95 14.40 16.89
N ILE A 35 -1.75 14.06 17.37
CA ILE A 35 -0.47 14.51 16.80
C ILE A 35 -0.35 14.18 15.30
N ALA A 36 -0.94 13.09 14.84
CA ALA A 36 -0.92 12.74 13.43
C ALA A 36 -1.63 13.78 12.53
N ALA A 37 -2.70 14.41 13.03
CA ALA A 37 -3.37 15.53 12.36
C ALA A 37 -2.52 16.79 12.41
N TRP A 38 -1.92 17.11 13.55
CA TRP A 38 -1.06 18.28 13.73
C TRP A 38 0.16 18.26 12.80
N ASN A 39 0.77 17.09 12.62
CA ASN A 39 1.88 16.88 11.69
C ASN A 39 1.50 17.15 10.22
N ARG A 40 0.19 17.21 9.93
CA ARG A 40 -0.37 17.57 8.61
C ARG A 40 -0.92 19.01 8.57
N GLY A 41 -0.63 19.80 9.60
CA GLY A 41 -1.07 21.20 9.70
C GLY A 41 -2.49 21.41 10.22
N ALA A 42 -3.21 20.33 10.58
CA ALA A 42 -4.55 20.45 11.13
C ALA A 42 -4.51 20.75 12.63
N THR A 43 -4.89 21.95 13.02
CA THR A 43 -4.85 22.45 14.41
C THR A 43 -6.21 22.92 14.92
N GLY A 44 -7.24 22.90 14.06
CA GLY A 44 -8.58 23.46 14.32
C GLY A 44 -8.75 24.91 13.90
N ALA A 45 -7.70 25.56 13.35
CA ALA A 45 -7.75 26.96 12.96
C ALA A 45 -8.89 27.25 11.96
N GLY A 46 -9.63 28.34 12.20
CA GLY A 46 -10.76 28.74 11.36
C GLY A 46 -12.06 27.94 11.59
N VAL A 47 -12.06 26.96 12.48
CA VAL A 47 -13.27 26.19 12.84
C VAL A 47 -13.79 26.66 14.19
N THR A 48 -15.07 27.04 14.22
CA THR A 48 -15.77 27.39 15.46
C THR A 48 -16.47 26.18 16.04
N VAL A 49 -16.14 25.86 17.31
CA VAL A 49 -16.79 24.82 18.12
C VAL A 49 -17.63 25.50 19.19
N ALA A 50 -18.94 25.31 19.15
CA ALA A 50 -19.82 25.80 20.22
C ALA A 50 -19.82 24.84 21.40
N VAL A 51 -19.59 25.38 22.60
CA VAL A 51 -19.69 24.66 23.87
C VAL A 51 -20.94 25.13 24.59
N VAL A 52 -22.01 24.34 24.57
CA VAL A 52 -23.24 24.60 25.29
C VAL A 52 -23.17 23.96 26.66
N ASP A 53 -22.88 24.77 27.70
CA ASP A 53 -22.51 24.26 29.00
C ASP A 53 -22.78 25.31 30.12
N THR A 54 -22.01 25.29 31.20
CA THR A 54 -22.11 26.18 32.37
C THR A 54 -21.42 27.54 32.16
N GLY A 55 -20.99 27.86 30.95
CA GLY A 55 -20.14 29.03 30.67
C GLY A 55 -18.65 28.73 30.82
N ILE A 56 -17.81 29.66 30.40
CA ILE A 56 -16.35 29.52 30.38
C ILE A 56 -15.73 30.72 31.08
N ASP A 57 -14.74 30.50 31.91
CA ASP A 57 -13.88 31.56 32.47
C ASP A 57 -13.05 32.21 31.35
N ARG A 58 -13.34 33.44 31.03
CA ARG A 58 -12.68 34.19 29.95
C ARG A 58 -11.23 34.59 30.26
N ASN A 59 -10.82 34.49 31.52
CA ASN A 59 -9.48 34.82 31.96
C ASN A 59 -8.60 33.56 32.13
N GLN A 60 -9.07 32.41 31.64
CA GLN A 60 -8.28 31.17 31.68
C GLN A 60 -7.11 31.28 30.70
N ALA A 61 -5.91 31.42 31.22
CA ALA A 61 -4.67 31.70 30.47
C ALA A 61 -4.28 30.57 29.47
N ASP A 62 -4.88 29.40 29.59
CA ASP A 62 -4.68 28.24 28.70
C ASP A 62 -5.75 28.17 27.59
N LEU A 63 -6.65 29.21 27.49
CA LEU A 63 -7.81 29.17 26.63
C LEU A 63 -8.24 30.53 26.08
N ASP A 64 -7.79 31.65 26.69
CA ASP A 64 -8.35 32.99 26.51
C ASP A 64 -8.26 33.49 25.05
N ALA A 65 -7.17 33.21 24.33
CA ALA A 65 -7.01 33.59 22.93
C ALA A 65 -7.98 32.84 21.97
N ASN A 66 -8.47 31.67 22.36
CA ASN A 66 -9.38 30.85 21.57
C ASN A 66 -10.86 31.16 21.85
N ILE A 67 -11.20 31.94 22.85
CA ILE A 67 -12.60 32.24 23.21
C ILE A 67 -13.18 33.32 22.29
N SER A 68 -14.28 33.00 21.62
CA SER A 68 -15.02 33.96 20.78
C SER A 68 -15.60 35.11 21.58
N SER A 69 -15.48 36.32 21.04
CA SER A 69 -16.16 37.50 21.58
C SER A 69 -17.70 37.43 21.51
N LEU A 70 -18.23 36.50 20.68
CA LEU A 70 -19.65 36.21 20.56
C LEU A 70 -20.16 35.24 21.63
N SER A 71 -19.29 34.80 22.55
CA SER A 71 -19.70 33.95 23.67
C SER A 71 -20.74 34.64 24.56
N THR A 72 -21.79 33.91 24.96
CA THR A 72 -22.99 34.50 25.57
C THR A 72 -23.60 33.65 26.67
N ASP A 73 -24.51 34.27 27.42
CA ASP A 73 -25.50 33.59 28.27
C ASP A 73 -26.84 33.54 27.53
N ILE A 74 -27.36 32.33 27.28
CA ILE A 74 -28.59 32.14 26.51
C ILE A 74 -29.86 32.21 27.40
N VAL A 75 -29.70 32.18 28.72
CA VAL A 75 -30.81 32.22 29.67
C VAL A 75 -31.37 33.63 29.75
N ILE A 76 -32.63 33.82 29.39
CA ILE A 76 -33.29 35.12 29.30
C ILE A 76 -33.22 35.85 30.64
N GLY A 77 -32.74 37.09 30.60
CA GLY A 77 -32.66 38.00 31.76
C GLY A 77 -31.47 37.78 32.68
N ARG A 78 -30.56 36.82 32.43
CA ARG A 78 -29.38 36.59 33.27
C ARG A 78 -28.16 37.40 32.83
N ASN A 79 -27.77 37.30 31.58
CA ASN A 79 -26.64 38.02 30.95
C ASN A 79 -25.31 37.91 31.72
N THR A 80 -24.97 36.69 32.15
CA THR A 80 -23.71 36.37 32.84
C THR A 80 -23.04 35.17 32.14
N PRO A 81 -22.25 35.37 31.07
CA PRO A 81 -21.70 34.32 30.25
C PRO A 81 -20.71 33.42 31.00
N GLU A 82 -20.16 33.89 32.11
CA GLU A 82 -19.31 33.10 33.00
C GLU A 82 -20.13 32.52 34.13
N GLY A 83 -20.03 31.18 34.35
CA GLY A 83 -20.75 30.51 35.42
C GLY A 83 -19.90 30.31 36.68
N ALA A 84 -20.57 30.04 37.78
CA ALA A 84 -19.87 29.63 39.02
C ALA A 84 -19.23 28.24 38.90
N SER A 85 -19.80 27.39 38.06
CA SER A 85 -19.24 26.06 37.74
C SER A 85 -18.14 26.19 36.69
N ARG A 86 -17.01 25.53 36.90
CA ARG A 86 -15.93 25.46 35.92
C ARG A 86 -16.06 24.30 34.93
N HIS A 87 -17.22 23.60 34.89
CA HIS A 87 -17.42 22.44 34.02
C HIS A 87 -17.21 22.83 32.55
N GLY A 88 -17.87 23.88 32.05
CA GLY A 88 -17.71 24.35 30.67
C GLY A 88 -16.28 24.80 30.33
N THR A 89 -15.56 25.41 31.28
CA THR A 89 -14.12 25.77 31.12
C THR A 89 -13.27 24.52 30.90
N ARG A 90 -13.49 23.48 31.71
CA ARG A 90 -12.79 22.20 31.61
C ARG A 90 -13.07 21.47 30.30
N VAL A 91 -14.32 21.47 29.86
CA VAL A 91 -14.75 20.91 28.57
C VAL A 91 -14.07 21.66 27.42
N ALA A 92 -14.09 22.98 27.43
CA ALA A 92 -13.47 23.79 26.40
C ALA A 92 -11.94 23.60 26.32
N GLY A 93 -11.28 23.43 27.49
CA GLY A 93 -9.86 23.13 27.54
C GLY A 93 -9.47 21.82 26.85
N VAL A 94 -10.31 20.78 26.93
CA VAL A 94 -10.07 19.53 26.19
C VAL A 94 -10.17 19.73 24.67
N ILE A 95 -11.04 20.65 24.21
CA ILE A 95 -11.15 20.99 22.78
C ILE A 95 -9.98 21.82 22.33
N ALA A 96 -9.68 22.94 23.04
CA ALA A 96 -8.93 24.06 22.50
C ALA A 96 -7.98 24.74 23.48
N ALA A 97 -7.53 24.08 24.57
CA ALA A 97 -6.42 24.61 25.34
C ALA A 97 -5.24 24.87 24.41
N GLU A 98 -4.61 26.05 24.57
CA GLU A 98 -3.60 26.59 23.67
C GLU A 98 -2.27 25.85 23.77
N PHE A 99 -1.49 25.84 22.71
CA PHE A 99 -0.08 25.45 22.77
C PHE A 99 0.79 26.66 23.07
N ASN A 100 0.88 27.05 24.35
CA ASN A 100 1.50 28.29 24.79
C ASN A 100 2.63 28.09 25.84
N GLY A 101 3.04 26.84 26.10
CA GLY A 101 4.07 26.48 27.09
C GLY A 101 3.52 26.38 28.51
N PHE A 102 2.21 26.44 28.68
CA PHE A 102 1.53 26.41 29.97
C PHE A 102 0.41 25.35 29.98
N GLY A 103 0.06 24.84 31.13
CA GLY A 103 -1.13 24.03 31.33
C GLY A 103 -1.19 22.74 30.49
N THR A 104 -2.24 22.61 29.71
CA THR A 104 -2.59 21.45 28.87
C THR A 104 -2.64 21.86 27.40
N ILE A 105 -2.97 20.93 26.52
CA ILE A 105 -3.23 21.22 25.11
C ILE A 105 -4.53 20.54 24.69
N GLY A 106 -5.36 21.26 23.94
CA GLY A 106 -6.58 20.76 23.36
C GLY A 106 -6.35 19.96 22.07
N VAL A 107 -7.30 19.09 21.72
CA VAL A 107 -7.25 18.31 20.47
C VAL A 107 -7.15 19.21 19.24
N ALA A 108 -7.91 20.31 19.22
CA ALA A 108 -7.95 21.32 18.17
C ALA A 108 -7.53 22.68 18.77
N TYR A 109 -6.28 22.77 19.22
CA TYR A 109 -5.73 23.84 20.05
C TYR A 109 -5.75 25.26 19.44
N ASN A 110 -6.10 25.40 18.16
CA ASN A 110 -6.31 26.68 17.47
C ASN A 110 -7.77 26.89 17.01
N SER A 111 -8.72 26.04 17.47
CA SER A 111 -10.13 26.25 17.14
C SER A 111 -10.74 27.38 17.99
N THR A 112 -11.73 28.06 17.42
CA THR A 112 -12.45 29.11 18.13
C THR A 112 -13.56 28.49 18.97
N ILE A 113 -13.60 28.77 20.27
CA ILE A 113 -14.64 28.35 21.20
C ILE A 113 -15.74 29.38 21.31
N LEU A 114 -16.93 29.04 20.85
CA LEU A 114 -18.15 29.82 21.09
C LEU A 114 -18.84 29.28 22.35
N SER A 115 -18.56 29.91 23.50
CA SER A 115 -19.18 29.51 24.76
C SER A 115 -20.62 30.02 24.82
N ILE A 116 -21.57 29.09 25.05
CA ILE A 116 -22.98 29.37 25.21
C ILE A 116 -23.42 28.83 26.58
N ARG A 117 -23.47 29.73 27.56
CA ARG A 117 -23.93 29.36 28.90
C ARG A 117 -25.43 29.09 28.90
N ALA A 118 -25.88 27.87 29.28
CA ALA A 118 -27.27 27.43 29.26
C ALA A 118 -27.73 26.81 30.58
N ASP A 119 -26.86 26.70 31.59
CA ASP A 119 -27.17 26.14 32.89
C ASP A 119 -28.15 27.00 33.67
N ILE A 120 -28.88 26.35 34.58
CA ILE A 120 -29.66 27.02 35.62
C ILE A 120 -29.37 26.33 36.97
N SER A 121 -29.60 27.07 38.07
CA SER A 121 -29.42 26.57 39.44
C SER A 121 -30.72 26.12 40.09
N ASP A 122 -31.85 26.48 39.50
CA ASP A 122 -33.18 26.10 39.97
C ASP A 122 -33.60 24.77 39.33
N CYS A 123 -33.02 23.69 39.83
CA CYS A 123 -33.27 22.33 39.38
C CYS A 123 -34.52 21.74 40.09
N SER A 124 -35.33 20.99 39.36
CA SER A 124 -36.47 20.28 39.93
C SER A 124 -36.06 19.07 40.81
N GLU A 125 -34.78 18.64 40.71
CA GLU A 125 -34.23 17.56 41.50
C GLU A 125 -33.37 18.12 42.65
N PRO A 126 -33.68 17.78 43.91
CA PRO A 126 -33.07 18.40 45.11
C PRO A 126 -31.57 18.22 45.19
N ASP A 127 -31.01 17.12 44.62
CA ASP A 127 -29.62 16.75 44.70
C ASP A 127 -28.75 17.29 43.53
N ARG A 128 -29.39 17.97 42.55
CA ARG A 128 -28.68 18.56 41.41
C ARG A 128 -28.49 20.06 41.57
N THR A 129 -27.25 20.50 41.51
CA THR A 129 -26.86 21.92 41.58
C THR A 129 -26.81 22.61 40.23
N THR A 130 -26.90 21.84 39.13
CA THR A 130 -26.80 22.33 37.74
C THR A 130 -27.74 21.53 36.85
N CYS A 131 -28.61 22.21 36.10
CA CYS A 131 -29.49 21.60 35.12
C CYS A 131 -29.69 22.50 33.91
N PHE A 132 -30.33 21.98 32.89
CA PHE A 132 -30.52 22.64 31.59
C PHE A 132 -32.00 22.53 31.16
N ARG A 133 -32.61 23.67 30.79
CA ARG A 133 -33.97 23.66 30.25
C ARG A 133 -33.92 23.38 28.75
N SER A 134 -34.80 22.48 28.25
CA SER A 134 -34.90 22.16 26.82
C SER A 134 -35.10 23.41 25.94
N SER A 135 -35.82 24.44 26.44
CA SER A 135 -36.02 25.69 25.69
C SER A 135 -34.75 26.53 25.58
N ASP A 136 -33.90 26.51 26.61
CA ASP A 136 -32.61 27.22 26.59
C ASP A 136 -31.61 26.51 25.69
N LEU A 137 -31.60 25.17 25.74
CA LEU A 137 -30.80 24.33 24.84
C LEU A 137 -31.23 24.55 23.36
N ALA A 138 -32.55 24.63 23.07
CA ALA A 138 -33.05 24.93 21.72
C ALA A 138 -32.51 26.27 21.20
N ARG A 139 -32.58 27.32 22.03
CA ARG A 139 -32.01 28.65 21.67
C ARG A 139 -30.49 28.62 21.52
N ALA A 140 -29.81 27.81 22.34
CA ALA A 140 -28.37 27.66 22.24
C ALA A 140 -27.93 27.02 20.92
N LEU A 141 -28.66 25.98 20.43
CA LEU A 141 -28.39 25.40 19.12
C LEU A 141 -28.61 26.41 17.99
N ASP A 142 -29.75 27.13 18.00
CA ASP A 142 -30.04 28.14 16.99
C ASP A 142 -29.01 29.27 17.02
N TYR A 143 -28.54 29.70 18.20
CA TYR A 143 -27.48 30.69 18.37
C TYR A 143 -26.15 30.21 17.83
N ALA A 144 -25.77 28.95 18.11
CA ALA A 144 -24.53 28.36 17.60
C ALA A 144 -24.51 28.35 16.07
N VAL A 145 -25.60 27.93 15.42
CA VAL A 145 -25.75 27.94 13.97
C VAL A 145 -25.63 29.34 13.39
N ALA A 146 -26.35 30.31 13.98
CA ALA A 146 -26.35 31.70 13.54
C ALA A 146 -24.98 32.37 13.64
N ASN A 147 -24.11 31.90 14.54
CA ASN A 147 -22.76 32.44 14.75
C ASN A 147 -21.66 31.53 14.15
N GLY A 148 -22.00 30.69 13.18
CA GLY A 148 -21.07 29.99 12.32
C GLY A 148 -20.36 28.77 12.93
N ALA A 149 -20.89 28.23 14.05
CA ALA A 149 -20.38 26.98 14.60
C ALA A 149 -20.47 25.86 13.55
N LYS A 150 -19.41 25.06 13.43
CA LYS A 150 -19.38 23.86 12.61
C LYS A 150 -19.62 22.59 13.45
N VAL A 151 -19.26 22.65 14.73
CA VAL A 151 -19.41 21.57 15.69
C VAL A 151 -20.07 22.15 16.94
N ILE A 152 -21.01 21.43 17.53
CA ILE A 152 -21.60 21.73 18.83
C ILE A 152 -21.25 20.60 19.79
N ASN A 153 -20.61 20.92 20.90
CA ASN A 153 -20.34 20.00 21.98
C ASN A 153 -21.43 20.11 23.05
N LEU A 154 -22.08 18.99 23.36
CA LEU A 154 -23.09 18.84 24.42
C LEU A 154 -22.58 17.88 25.48
N SER A 155 -21.81 18.40 26.43
CA SER A 155 -21.31 17.65 27.60
C SER A 155 -22.34 17.63 28.74
N LEU A 156 -23.58 17.32 28.40
CA LEU A 156 -24.74 17.31 29.27
C LEU A 156 -25.69 16.18 28.86
N GLY A 157 -26.60 15.78 29.77
CA GLY A 157 -27.56 14.75 29.45
C GLY A 157 -28.52 14.41 30.58
N GLY A 158 -29.47 13.54 30.26
CA GLY A 158 -30.47 12.99 31.17
C GLY A 158 -31.27 11.87 30.52
N ASP A 159 -32.18 11.23 31.27
CA ASP A 159 -32.87 10.02 30.83
C ASP A 159 -34.09 10.31 29.93
N GLY A 160 -34.66 11.50 30.03
CA GLY A 160 -35.88 11.90 29.32
C GLY A 160 -35.57 12.56 27.96
N ALA A 161 -36.42 12.26 26.97
CA ALA A 161 -36.41 13.00 25.71
C ALA A 161 -36.66 14.49 25.94
N LEU A 162 -35.96 15.32 25.17
CA LEU A 162 -36.09 16.77 25.22
C LEU A 162 -37.37 17.25 24.50
N SER A 163 -37.72 18.53 24.66
CA SER A 163 -38.92 19.09 24.05
C SER A 163 -38.90 19.05 22.52
N SER A 164 -40.08 19.09 21.88
CA SER A 164 -40.19 19.22 20.43
C SER A 164 -39.51 20.48 19.88
N ALA A 165 -39.42 21.56 20.67
CA ALA A 165 -38.67 22.76 20.31
C ALA A 165 -37.15 22.48 20.21
N PHE A 166 -36.58 21.66 21.11
CA PHE A 166 -35.19 21.23 21.02
C PHE A 166 -34.96 20.32 19.81
N GLU A 167 -35.86 19.32 19.60
CA GLU A 167 -35.74 18.46 18.42
C GLU A 167 -35.77 19.24 17.11
N ALA A 168 -36.63 20.25 17.01
CA ALA A 168 -36.70 21.13 15.84
C ALA A 168 -35.43 21.97 15.66
N ALA A 169 -34.84 22.47 16.75
CA ALA A 169 -33.58 23.19 16.71
C ALA A 169 -32.42 22.26 16.33
N LEU A 170 -32.39 21.04 16.84
CA LEU A 170 -31.40 20.01 16.48
C LEU A 170 -31.48 19.67 14.99
N LEU A 171 -32.69 19.52 14.45
CA LEU A 171 -32.88 19.27 13.03
C LEU A 171 -32.34 20.42 12.17
N ARG A 172 -32.67 21.69 12.52
CA ARG A 172 -32.15 22.86 11.83
C ARG A 172 -30.62 22.93 11.86
N ALA A 173 -29.99 22.58 13.01
CA ALA A 173 -28.54 22.56 13.13
C ALA A 173 -27.92 21.53 12.18
N VAL A 174 -28.46 20.33 12.14
CA VAL A 174 -27.97 19.26 11.26
C VAL A 174 -28.23 19.59 9.77
N GLU A 175 -29.39 20.16 9.43
CA GLU A 175 -29.70 20.62 8.07
C GLU A 175 -28.74 21.78 7.61
N ALA A 176 -28.32 22.63 8.53
CA ALA A 176 -27.31 23.65 8.29
C ALA A 176 -25.87 23.09 8.16
N GLY A 177 -25.69 21.77 8.28
CA GLY A 177 -24.39 21.11 8.18
C GLY A 177 -23.57 21.10 9.47
N VAL A 178 -24.14 21.56 10.58
CA VAL A 178 -23.51 21.53 11.91
C VAL A 178 -23.64 20.12 12.50
N VAL A 179 -22.57 19.62 13.13
CA VAL A 179 -22.57 18.33 13.80
C VAL A 179 -22.50 18.45 15.31
N ILE A 180 -23.09 17.48 15.98
CA ILE A 180 -23.23 17.50 17.42
C ILE A 180 -22.47 16.30 18.04
N ALA A 181 -21.49 16.58 18.90
CA ALA A 181 -20.85 15.59 19.76
C ALA A 181 -21.55 15.63 21.12
N ALA A 182 -22.25 14.56 21.49
CA ALA A 182 -23.04 14.48 22.70
C ALA A 182 -22.51 13.39 23.64
N ALA A 183 -22.37 13.72 24.92
CA ALA A 183 -21.99 12.75 25.96
C ALA A 183 -23.04 11.65 26.09
N SER A 184 -22.61 10.40 26.35
CA SER A 184 -23.52 9.25 26.51
C SER A 184 -24.25 9.21 27.85
N GLY A 185 -23.70 9.85 28.90
CA GLY A 185 -24.18 9.77 30.28
C GLY A 185 -23.21 8.99 31.21
N ASN A 186 -23.41 9.16 32.53
CA ASN A 186 -22.46 8.66 33.53
C ASN A 186 -23.14 7.71 34.57
N ASP A 187 -24.19 7.03 34.19
CA ASP A 187 -25.04 6.24 35.10
C ASP A 187 -24.85 4.73 34.88
N ALA A 188 -23.84 4.33 34.07
CA ALA A 188 -23.52 2.94 33.70
C ALA A 188 -24.70 2.21 33.00
N GLU A 189 -25.62 2.97 32.41
CA GLU A 189 -26.80 2.44 31.74
C GLU A 189 -26.46 1.69 30.44
N ALA A 190 -27.35 0.75 30.06
CA ALA A 190 -27.18 -0.05 28.85
C ALA A 190 -27.30 0.76 27.54
N ASN A 191 -27.94 1.94 27.61
CA ASN A 191 -28.16 2.83 26.48
C ASN A 191 -27.73 4.25 26.82
N PRO A 192 -27.36 5.07 25.80
CA PRO A 192 -27.10 6.49 26.03
C PRO A 192 -28.32 7.25 26.56
N GLY A 193 -28.04 8.30 27.33
CA GLY A 193 -29.03 9.31 27.66
C GLY A 193 -29.34 10.27 26.52
N PHE A 194 -30.29 11.19 26.70
CA PHE A 194 -30.56 12.28 25.78
C PHE A 194 -29.66 13.49 26.14
N PRO A 195 -29.18 14.29 25.16
CA PRO A 195 -29.53 14.25 23.72
C PRO A 195 -28.76 13.22 22.91
N GLY A 196 -27.76 12.51 23.47
CA GLY A 196 -26.96 11.53 22.74
C GLY A 196 -27.78 10.51 21.99
N ARG A 197 -28.85 10.00 22.59
CA ARG A 197 -29.75 9.00 21.99
C ARG A 197 -30.39 9.44 20.66
N TYR A 198 -30.49 10.74 20.37
CA TYR A 198 -30.98 11.23 19.07
C TYR A 198 -30.04 10.83 17.90
N ALA A 199 -28.85 10.40 18.15
CA ALA A 199 -27.95 9.87 17.10
C ALA A 199 -28.52 8.66 16.36
N SER A 200 -29.43 7.88 17.02
CA SER A 200 -30.08 6.72 16.43
C SER A 200 -31.37 7.07 15.66
N ASP A 201 -31.85 8.31 15.77
CA ASP A 201 -33.05 8.77 15.09
C ASP A 201 -32.70 9.25 13.67
N PRO A 202 -33.22 8.58 12.62
CA PRO A 202 -32.93 8.93 11.23
C PRO A 202 -33.36 10.35 10.83
N ARG A 203 -34.22 10.98 11.57
CA ARG A 203 -34.61 12.39 11.35
C ARG A 203 -33.42 13.33 11.42
N PHE A 204 -32.43 13.02 12.27
CA PHE A 204 -31.23 13.86 12.44
C PHE A 204 -30.11 13.50 11.48
N LEU A 205 -30.37 12.70 10.46
CA LEU A 205 -29.55 12.51 9.25
C LEU A 205 -28.08 12.12 9.52
N GLY A 206 -27.78 11.55 10.68
CA GLY A 206 -26.41 11.19 11.08
C GLY A 206 -25.53 12.38 11.52
N GLY A 207 -26.12 13.54 11.78
CA GLY A 207 -25.39 14.72 12.27
C GLY A 207 -25.10 14.71 13.78
N VAL A 208 -25.56 13.70 14.51
CA VAL A 208 -25.27 13.52 15.96
C VAL A 208 -24.35 12.31 16.14
N ILE A 209 -23.29 12.46 16.94
CA ILE A 209 -22.43 11.37 17.38
C ILE A 209 -22.47 11.27 18.91
N VAL A 210 -22.67 10.05 19.42
CA VAL A 210 -22.66 9.78 20.86
C VAL A 210 -21.26 9.42 21.31
N VAL A 211 -20.83 9.95 22.43
CA VAL A 211 -19.48 9.75 22.95
C VAL A 211 -19.49 9.14 24.31
N GLY A 212 -18.96 7.91 24.42
CA GLY A 212 -18.66 7.23 25.66
C GLY A 212 -17.24 7.53 26.16
N SER A 213 -16.96 7.18 27.41
CA SER A 213 -15.67 7.40 28.04
C SER A 213 -14.87 6.10 28.19
N HIS A 214 -13.57 6.17 27.91
CA HIS A 214 -12.60 5.14 28.30
C HIS A 214 -11.41 5.72 29.09
N ASP A 215 -10.72 4.85 29.82
CA ASP A 215 -9.53 5.19 30.60
C ASP A 215 -8.25 5.26 29.73
N VAL A 216 -7.12 5.58 30.35
CA VAL A 216 -5.81 5.64 29.70
C VAL A 216 -5.37 4.29 29.10
N SER A 217 -5.90 3.18 29.62
CA SER A 217 -5.63 1.80 29.14
C SER A 217 -6.63 1.35 28.07
N ASN A 218 -7.51 2.24 27.60
CA ASN A 218 -8.58 1.99 26.62
C ASN A 218 -9.71 1.07 27.12
N ASN A 219 -9.85 0.86 28.43
CA ASN A 219 -11.00 0.17 28.97
C ASN A 219 -12.18 1.15 29.09
N ILE A 220 -13.39 0.70 28.73
CA ILE A 220 -14.60 1.51 28.89
C ILE A 220 -14.74 1.90 30.37
N SER A 221 -14.97 3.18 30.65
CA SER A 221 -15.11 3.67 32.03
C SER A 221 -16.35 3.06 32.70
N SER A 222 -16.23 2.72 33.98
CA SER A 222 -17.30 2.02 34.71
C SER A 222 -18.61 2.79 34.75
N PHE A 223 -18.52 4.12 34.78
CA PHE A 223 -19.68 5.02 34.83
C PHE A 223 -20.35 5.26 33.47
N THR A 224 -19.68 4.97 32.35
CA THR A 224 -20.15 5.27 30.99
C THR A 224 -21.47 4.57 30.68
N ASN A 225 -22.48 5.31 30.23
CA ASN A 225 -23.63 4.71 29.56
C ASN A 225 -23.17 4.08 28.24
N ARG A 226 -23.54 2.82 28.03
CA ARG A 226 -23.07 1.98 26.90
C ARG A 226 -23.70 2.41 25.59
N ALA A 227 -23.14 1.90 24.49
CA ALA A 227 -23.60 2.19 23.15
C ALA A 227 -25.05 1.74 22.87
N GLY A 228 -25.41 0.55 23.34
CA GLY A 228 -26.75 0.00 23.27
C GLY A 228 -27.44 0.18 21.93
N VAL A 229 -28.60 0.83 21.93
CA VAL A 229 -29.37 1.11 20.69
C VAL A 229 -28.73 2.10 19.74
N SER A 230 -27.67 2.81 20.17
CA SER A 230 -26.94 3.81 19.38
C SER A 230 -25.58 3.29 18.90
N ALA A 231 -25.34 1.98 18.92
CA ALA A 231 -24.03 1.39 18.64
C ALA A 231 -23.43 1.85 17.30
N ASP A 232 -24.22 1.99 16.25
CA ASP A 232 -23.74 2.46 14.94
C ASP A 232 -23.30 3.92 14.90
N ARG A 233 -23.67 4.73 15.88
CA ARG A 233 -23.39 6.16 16.00
C ARG A 233 -22.65 6.51 17.29
N PHE A 234 -22.12 5.51 17.97
CA PHE A 234 -21.39 5.65 19.22
C PHE A 234 -19.89 5.43 18.99
N ILE A 235 -19.10 6.28 19.61
CA ILE A 235 -17.63 6.16 19.66
C ILE A 235 -17.18 6.41 21.10
N SER A 236 -16.11 5.73 21.56
CA SER A 236 -15.52 5.98 22.86
C SER A 236 -14.27 6.85 22.72
N ALA A 237 -14.11 7.82 23.61
CA ALA A 237 -12.96 8.71 23.66
C ALA A 237 -12.40 8.84 25.09
N PRO A 238 -11.17 9.36 25.29
CA PRO A 238 -10.62 9.58 26.63
C PRO A 238 -11.52 10.46 27.48
N GLY A 239 -11.98 9.95 28.63
CA GLY A 239 -12.88 10.71 29.52
C GLY A 239 -12.72 10.37 30.99
N ASP A 240 -11.78 9.47 31.32
CA ASP A 240 -11.50 9.12 32.73
C ASP A 240 -10.12 9.65 33.14
N GLN A 241 -10.06 10.38 34.26
CA GLN A 241 -8.85 11.00 34.79
C GLN A 241 -8.18 12.00 33.82
N VAL A 242 -8.97 12.69 32.98
CA VAL A 242 -8.49 13.72 32.05
C VAL A 242 -7.95 14.93 32.84
N ILE A 243 -6.80 15.45 32.44
CA ILE A 243 -6.24 16.67 33.04
C ILE A 243 -6.59 17.87 32.14
N THR A 244 -7.12 18.91 32.74
CA THR A 244 -7.56 20.14 32.05
C THR A 244 -7.66 21.28 33.06
N ASP A 245 -7.95 22.52 32.59
CA ASP A 245 -8.25 23.70 33.42
C ASP A 245 -7.13 23.98 34.45
N CYS A 246 -5.93 24.30 33.95
CA CYS A 246 -4.79 24.59 34.79
C CYS A 246 -4.81 26.03 35.32
N ASP A 247 -4.48 26.20 36.62
CA ASP A 247 -4.35 27.48 37.29
C ASP A 247 -2.96 27.54 37.96
N GLY A 248 -2.09 28.34 37.41
CA GLY A 248 -0.70 28.43 37.86
C GLY A 248 0.00 27.06 37.84
N THR A 249 0.21 26.45 38.95
CA THR A 249 0.88 25.15 39.10
C THR A 249 -0.09 23.98 39.22
N ASN A 250 -1.37 24.24 39.39
CA ASN A 250 -2.39 23.21 39.59
C ASN A 250 -3.19 22.97 38.33
N CYS A 251 -3.41 21.69 38.00
CA CYS A 251 -4.33 21.28 36.94
C CYS A 251 -5.39 20.34 37.54
N TRP A 252 -6.59 20.40 37.04
CA TRP A 252 -7.69 19.60 37.52
C TRP A 252 -7.74 18.26 36.81
N ARG A 253 -7.94 17.20 37.56
CA ARG A 253 -8.15 15.85 37.07
C ARG A 253 -9.62 15.52 37.18
N VAL A 254 -10.26 15.20 36.06
CA VAL A 254 -11.71 15.03 35.95
C VAL A 254 -12.08 13.75 35.22
N SER A 255 -13.25 13.19 35.53
CA SER A 255 -13.79 12.00 34.88
C SER A 255 -15.25 12.22 34.52
N GLY A 256 -15.66 11.69 33.35
CA GLY A 256 -17.01 11.77 32.84
C GLY A 256 -17.04 11.70 31.31
N THR A 257 -18.14 11.23 30.75
CA THR A 257 -18.41 11.30 29.30
C THR A 257 -18.44 12.75 28.81
N SER A 258 -18.67 13.70 29.73
CA SER A 258 -18.52 15.14 29.50
C SER A 258 -17.12 15.56 29.06
N PHE A 259 -16.07 14.78 29.36
CA PHE A 259 -14.69 15.04 28.95
C PHE A 259 -14.25 14.17 27.78
N ALA A 260 -15.03 13.12 27.45
CA ALA A 260 -14.86 12.35 26.24
C ALA A 260 -15.44 13.06 25.02
N ALA A 261 -16.64 13.63 25.12
CA ALA A 261 -17.30 14.36 24.03
C ALA A 261 -16.43 15.46 23.42
N PRO A 262 -15.73 16.30 24.17
CA PRO A 262 -14.88 17.34 23.62
C PRO A 262 -13.65 16.80 22.84
N HIS A 263 -13.12 15.60 23.14
CA HIS A 263 -12.10 14.97 22.27
C HIS A 263 -12.64 14.70 20.87
N VAL A 264 -13.90 14.24 20.77
CA VAL A 264 -14.56 14.02 19.48
C VAL A 264 -14.90 15.34 18.79
N ALA A 265 -15.38 16.34 19.53
CA ALA A 265 -15.63 17.68 18.98
C ALA A 265 -14.36 18.31 18.39
N GLY A 266 -13.21 18.18 19.09
CA GLY A 266 -11.90 18.58 18.58
C GLY A 266 -11.48 17.80 17.33
N ALA A 267 -11.68 16.48 17.31
CA ALA A 267 -11.37 15.65 16.14
C ALA A 267 -12.19 16.05 14.89
N LEU A 268 -13.49 16.38 15.09
CA LEU A 268 -14.34 16.90 14.03
C LEU A 268 -13.84 18.26 13.53
N ALA A 269 -13.39 19.14 14.43
CA ALA A 269 -12.82 20.42 14.06
C ALA A 269 -11.53 20.28 13.24
N LEU A 270 -10.64 19.32 13.60
CA LEU A 270 -9.44 19.01 12.82
C LEU A 270 -9.78 18.52 11.41
N LEU A 271 -10.76 17.61 11.27
CA LEU A 271 -11.19 17.10 9.96
C LEU A 271 -11.79 18.19 9.08
N LEU A 272 -12.67 19.03 9.64
CA LEU A 272 -13.33 20.11 8.91
C LEU A 272 -12.37 21.25 8.52
N GLN A 273 -11.28 21.44 9.24
CA GLN A 273 -10.20 22.32 8.81
C GLN A 273 -9.38 21.72 7.68
N ALA A 274 -8.95 20.46 7.85
CA ALA A 274 -8.02 19.82 6.90
C ALA A 274 -8.69 19.48 5.56
N PHE A 275 -9.98 19.20 5.58
CA PHE A 275 -10.75 18.80 4.41
C PHE A 275 -12.02 19.63 4.29
N PRO A 276 -11.90 20.87 3.81
CA PRO A 276 -13.02 21.83 3.82
C PRO A 276 -14.14 21.49 2.83
N ASN A 277 -13.97 20.48 1.96
CA ASN A 277 -15.00 19.90 1.12
C ASN A 277 -15.96 18.98 1.90
N LEU A 278 -15.56 18.51 3.08
CA LEU A 278 -16.38 17.61 3.87
C LEU A 278 -17.63 18.32 4.41
N THR A 279 -18.75 17.64 4.30
CA THR A 279 -19.92 17.96 5.13
C THR A 279 -19.67 17.49 6.56
N GLY A 280 -20.32 18.11 7.54
CA GLY A 280 -20.23 17.68 8.93
C GLY A 280 -20.58 16.19 9.11
N ARG A 281 -21.61 15.69 8.41
CA ARG A 281 -22.00 14.27 8.43
C ARG A 281 -20.91 13.34 7.92
N GLN A 282 -20.24 13.72 6.84
CA GLN A 282 -19.11 12.93 6.33
C GLN A 282 -17.95 12.90 7.34
N ALA A 283 -17.70 14.00 8.06
CA ALA A 283 -16.70 14.02 9.13
C ALA A 283 -17.07 13.06 10.27
N VAL A 284 -18.35 13.00 10.68
CA VAL A 284 -18.84 12.00 11.65
C VAL A 284 -18.67 10.59 11.12
N ASP A 285 -19.09 10.31 9.87
CA ASP A 285 -18.99 8.98 9.28
C ASP A 285 -17.52 8.51 9.16
N ILE A 286 -16.60 9.42 8.87
CA ILE A 286 -15.15 9.13 8.86
C ILE A 286 -14.67 8.70 10.26
N LEU A 287 -15.01 9.46 11.33
CA LEU A 287 -14.60 9.09 12.68
C LEU A 287 -15.14 7.70 13.08
N LEU A 288 -16.42 7.41 12.76
CA LEU A 288 -17.06 6.13 13.06
C LEU A 288 -16.46 4.97 12.24
N THR A 289 -16.15 5.20 10.96
CA THR A 289 -15.59 4.19 10.06
C THR A 289 -14.12 3.86 10.39
N THR A 290 -13.39 4.85 10.87
CA THR A 290 -11.96 4.73 11.17
C THR A 290 -11.68 4.46 12.64
N ALA A 291 -12.71 4.39 13.48
CA ALA A 291 -12.58 4.02 14.88
C ALA A 291 -11.79 2.71 15.03
N ARG A 292 -10.97 2.63 16.07
CA ARG A 292 -10.22 1.42 16.40
C ARG A 292 -11.11 0.46 17.16
N ASP A 293 -11.35 -0.69 16.58
CA ASP A 293 -12.19 -1.75 17.16
C ASP A 293 -11.78 -2.07 18.60
N ALA A 294 -12.77 -2.22 19.46
CA ALA A 294 -12.60 -2.53 20.89
C ALA A 294 -13.86 -3.24 21.41
N GLY A 295 -13.70 -4.12 22.37
CA GLY A 295 -14.79 -4.99 22.85
C GLY A 295 -14.95 -6.22 22.00
N ASP A 296 -16.17 -6.58 21.68
CA ASP A 296 -16.49 -7.64 20.72
C ASP A 296 -16.15 -7.18 19.30
N ALA A 297 -15.72 -8.09 18.44
CA ALA A 297 -15.28 -7.74 17.09
C ALA A 297 -16.37 -7.04 16.26
N GLY A 298 -16.05 -5.89 15.72
CA GLY A 298 -16.95 -5.05 14.94
C GLY A 298 -17.77 -4.09 15.81
N THR A 299 -18.98 -3.74 15.37
CA THR A 299 -19.84 -2.84 16.14
C THR A 299 -20.52 -3.60 17.28
N ASP A 300 -20.35 -3.16 18.51
CA ASP A 300 -20.92 -3.81 19.68
C ASP A 300 -21.74 -2.85 20.57
N THR A 301 -22.47 -3.39 21.54
CA THR A 301 -23.36 -2.62 22.42
C THR A 301 -22.63 -1.91 23.56
N THR A 302 -21.32 -2.10 23.73
CA THR A 302 -20.50 -1.50 24.78
C THR A 302 -19.69 -0.32 24.24
N TYR A 303 -18.86 -0.56 23.22
CA TYR A 303 -17.95 0.42 22.62
C TYR A 303 -18.51 1.05 21.34
N GLY A 304 -19.66 0.56 20.83
CA GLY A 304 -20.22 1.02 19.57
C GLY A 304 -19.29 0.71 18.40
N ARG A 305 -18.81 1.73 17.71
CA ARG A 305 -17.84 1.62 16.60
C ARG A 305 -16.39 1.46 17.07
N GLY A 306 -16.15 1.61 18.38
CA GLY A 306 -14.81 1.48 18.97
C GLY A 306 -14.25 2.78 19.54
N LEU A 307 -12.93 2.91 19.54
CA LEU A 307 -12.18 4.01 20.13
C LEU A 307 -11.84 5.07 19.08
N LEU A 308 -11.91 6.34 19.45
CA LEU A 308 -11.47 7.46 18.62
C LEU A 308 -10.03 7.29 18.16
N ASP A 309 -9.79 7.34 16.84
CA ASP A 309 -8.48 7.23 16.21
C ASP A 309 -8.30 8.31 15.13
N ILE A 310 -7.75 9.45 15.52
CA ILE A 310 -7.57 10.59 14.63
C ILE A 310 -6.51 10.28 13.55
N GLU A 311 -5.48 9.50 13.88
CA GLU A 311 -4.48 9.10 12.89
C GLU A 311 -5.12 8.34 11.72
N ARG A 312 -5.99 7.36 12.01
CA ARG A 312 -6.73 6.61 10.98
C ARG A 312 -7.73 7.48 10.24
N ALA A 313 -8.39 8.41 10.93
CA ALA A 313 -9.32 9.35 10.32
C ALA A 313 -8.65 10.26 9.27
N PHE A 314 -7.36 10.53 9.42
CA PHE A 314 -6.54 11.30 8.48
C PHE A 314 -5.87 10.45 7.40
N GLN A 315 -6.08 9.14 7.36
CA GLN A 315 -5.72 8.29 6.21
C GLN A 315 -6.85 8.27 5.18
N PRO A 316 -6.54 7.94 3.90
CA PRO A 316 -7.58 7.72 2.91
C PRO A 316 -8.57 6.62 3.33
N VAL A 317 -9.86 6.82 3.09
CA VAL A 317 -10.93 5.86 3.39
C VAL A 317 -11.53 5.34 2.09
N GLY A 318 -11.61 4.02 1.97
CA GLY A 318 -12.16 3.37 0.78
C GLY A 318 -11.21 3.40 -0.42
N THR A 319 -11.76 3.55 -1.62
CA THR A 319 -10.97 3.55 -2.85
C THR A 319 -10.25 4.88 -3.03
N THR A 320 -8.94 4.81 -3.25
CA THR A 320 -8.11 5.99 -3.57
C THR A 320 -7.83 6.02 -5.07
N SER A 321 -8.06 7.15 -5.71
CA SER A 321 -7.84 7.33 -7.15
C SER A 321 -7.18 8.66 -7.48
N THR A 322 -6.26 8.67 -8.44
CA THR A 322 -5.65 9.89 -8.99
C THR A 322 -6.38 10.32 -10.25
N PRO A 323 -6.74 11.61 -10.40
CA PRO A 323 -7.36 12.11 -11.61
C PRO A 323 -6.39 12.05 -12.80
N GLN A 324 -6.92 11.94 -14.01
CA GLN A 324 -6.20 11.99 -15.28
C GLN A 324 -6.69 13.16 -16.12
N ALA A 325 -5.84 13.73 -16.95
CA ALA A 325 -6.22 14.83 -17.85
C ALA A 325 -7.35 14.46 -18.83
N ALA A 326 -7.47 13.19 -19.18
CA ALA A 326 -8.58 12.66 -20.00
C ALA A 326 -9.93 12.58 -19.28
N GLY A 327 -10.01 13.00 -18.01
CA GLY A 327 -11.24 12.96 -17.19
C GLY A 327 -11.56 11.59 -16.61
N THR A 328 -10.68 10.62 -16.74
CA THR A 328 -10.73 9.32 -16.06
C THR A 328 -9.99 9.39 -14.73
N ALA A 329 -10.14 8.39 -13.87
CA ALA A 329 -9.41 8.28 -12.62
C ALA A 329 -8.72 6.92 -12.54
N VAL A 330 -7.46 6.91 -12.12
CA VAL A 330 -6.66 5.70 -11.91
C VAL A 330 -6.66 5.36 -10.43
N ARG A 331 -7.06 4.13 -10.08
CA ARG A 331 -7.05 3.65 -8.70
C ARG A 331 -5.63 3.44 -8.21
N VAL A 332 -5.29 4.12 -7.11
CA VAL A 332 -3.99 4.00 -6.45
C VAL A 332 -4.12 2.98 -5.32
N ALA A 333 -4.23 1.71 -5.68
CA ALA A 333 -4.23 0.62 -4.70
C ALA A 333 -2.95 -0.19 -4.82
N GLU A 334 -2.31 -0.50 -3.71
CA GLU A 334 -1.26 -1.52 -3.70
C GLU A 334 -1.89 -2.88 -4.07
N VAL A 335 -1.46 -3.44 -5.19
CA VAL A 335 -1.80 -4.82 -5.53
C VAL A 335 -0.63 -5.70 -5.10
N PRO A 336 -0.84 -6.64 -4.17
CA PRO A 336 0.22 -7.52 -3.71
C PRO A 336 0.93 -8.24 -4.88
N GLY A 337 2.26 -8.19 -4.89
CA GLY A 337 3.07 -8.83 -5.92
C GLY A 337 3.35 -7.98 -7.16
N SER A 338 2.74 -6.79 -7.31
CA SER A 338 3.03 -5.87 -8.43
C SER A 338 4.48 -5.38 -8.40
N HIS A 339 5.14 -5.39 -9.57
CA HIS A 339 6.52 -4.89 -9.71
C HIS A 339 6.85 -4.60 -11.16
N VAL A 340 7.79 -3.71 -11.39
CA VAL A 340 8.40 -3.49 -12.71
C VAL A 340 9.41 -4.58 -13.03
N GLY A 341 9.68 -4.81 -14.31
CA GLY A 341 10.64 -5.82 -14.74
C GLY A 341 12.06 -5.57 -14.20
N GLY A 342 12.78 -6.65 -13.88
CA GLY A 342 14.11 -6.59 -13.27
C GLY A 342 15.14 -5.81 -14.09
N ALA A 343 14.95 -5.73 -15.41
CA ALA A 343 15.81 -4.96 -16.31
C ALA A 343 15.81 -3.44 -16.05
N PHE A 344 14.73 -2.92 -15.45
CA PHE A 344 14.59 -1.51 -15.04
C PHE A 344 15.15 -1.25 -13.63
N GLY A 345 15.48 -2.29 -12.88
CA GLY A 345 16.01 -2.18 -11.52
C GLY A 345 15.14 -1.32 -10.62
N GLY A 346 15.78 -0.36 -9.95
CA GLY A 346 15.13 0.62 -9.08
C GLY A 346 14.72 1.93 -9.78
N ALA A 347 14.74 2.01 -11.12
CA ALA A 347 14.56 3.27 -11.85
C ALA A 347 13.26 4.04 -11.46
N LEU A 348 12.16 3.34 -11.23
CA LEU A 348 10.89 3.96 -10.82
C LEU A 348 10.72 4.05 -9.30
N SER A 349 11.30 3.14 -8.52
CA SER A 349 11.21 3.18 -7.06
C SER A 349 11.95 4.36 -6.44
N GLY A 350 12.93 4.95 -7.17
CA GLY A 350 13.66 6.15 -6.80
C GLY A 350 13.06 7.46 -7.34
N GLY A 351 11.88 7.42 -7.96
CA GLY A 351 11.29 8.57 -8.68
C GLY A 351 10.95 9.80 -7.82
N GLY A 352 11.02 9.71 -6.49
CA GLY A 352 10.93 10.84 -5.58
C GLY A 352 9.76 11.79 -5.88
N GLU A 353 10.04 13.08 -5.96
CA GLU A 353 9.04 14.12 -6.26
C GLU A 353 8.37 13.96 -7.64
N ALA A 354 9.08 13.38 -8.62
CA ALA A 354 8.54 13.20 -9.97
C ALA A 354 7.32 12.25 -10.03
N LEU A 355 7.16 11.35 -9.05
CA LEU A 355 6.00 10.46 -8.93
C LEU A 355 5.01 10.89 -7.85
N THR A 356 5.17 12.11 -7.32
CA THR A 356 4.24 12.69 -6.35
C THR A 356 3.07 13.33 -7.09
N THR A 357 1.85 12.97 -6.72
CA THR A 357 0.61 13.44 -7.32
C THR A 357 -0.46 13.59 -6.26
N VAL A 358 -1.66 13.98 -6.64
CA VAL A 358 -2.82 14.00 -5.77
C VAL A 358 -3.73 12.82 -6.04
N ALA A 359 -4.41 12.38 -5.00
CA ALA A 359 -5.44 11.35 -5.09
C ALA A 359 -6.63 11.73 -4.22
N HIS A 360 -7.82 11.30 -4.62
CA HIS A 360 -9.06 11.44 -3.88
C HIS A 360 -9.46 10.11 -3.28
N ASP A 361 -9.99 10.14 -2.07
CA ASP A 361 -10.60 8.98 -1.43
C ASP A 361 -12.12 8.91 -1.68
N SER A 362 -12.81 7.95 -1.04
CA SER A 362 -14.28 7.78 -1.20
C SER A 362 -15.12 8.95 -0.67
N TYR A 363 -14.53 9.86 0.07
CA TYR A 363 -15.16 11.10 0.54
C TYR A 363 -14.71 12.34 -0.25
N ASP A 364 -14.06 12.12 -1.37
CA ASP A 364 -13.49 13.18 -2.21
C ASP A 364 -12.47 14.08 -1.47
N ARG A 365 -11.79 13.51 -0.45
CA ARG A 365 -10.70 14.20 0.25
C ARG A 365 -9.42 14.10 -0.54
N LEU A 366 -8.71 15.21 -0.65
CA LEU A 366 -7.48 15.31 -1.40
C LEU A 366 -6.28 14.88 -0.54
N PHE A 367 -5.49 13.96 -1.09
CA PHE A 367 -4.26 13.46 -0.47
C PHE A 367 -3.09 13.58 -1.44
N ILE A 368 -1.92 13.93 -0.91
CA ILE A 368 -0.67 13.84 -1.66
C ILE A 368 -0.16 12.41 -1.56
N VAL A 369 0.04 11.76 -2.70
CA VAL A 369 0.49 10.38 -2.80
C VAL A 369 1.74 10.28 -3.68
N ASN A 370 2.61 9.32 -3.38
CA ASN A 370 3.77 9.01 -4.22
C ASN A 370 3.58 7.62 -4.85
N LEU A 371 3.52 7.59 -6.18
CA LEU A 371 3.31 6.36 -6.95
C LEU A 371 4.54 5.43 -6.96
N GLY A 372 5.72 5.89 -6.54
CA GLY A 372 6.91 5.06 -6.41
C GLY A 372 6.74 3.87 -5.46
N GLY A 373 5.82 3.98 -4.49
CA GLY A 373 5.44 2.87 -3.61
C GLY A 373 4.68 1.75 -4.32
N VAL A 374 3.92 2.06 -5.37
CA VAL A 374 3.17 1.10 -6.20
C VAL A 374 4.07 0.51 -7.29
N LEU A 375 4.98 1.32 -7.85
CA LEU A 375 5.91 0.95 -8.92
C LEU A 375 7.20 0.33 -8.35
N ARG A 376 7.08 -0.71 -7.58
CA ARG A 376 8.21 -1.36 -6.88
C ARG A 376 9.16 -2.06 -7.86
N ALA A 377 10.43 -2.16 -7.47
CA ALA A 377 11.39 -3.01 -8.16
C ALA A 377 11.00 -4.49 -8.05
N ALA A 378 11.44 -5.30 -9.01
CA ALA A 378 11.25 -6.74 -8.97
C ALA A 378 11.76 -7.35 -7.65
N PRO A 379 11.07 -8.35 -7.08
CA PRO A 379 11.52 -9.03 -5.89
C PRO A 379 12.87 -9.74 -6.15
N ARG A 380 13.66 -9.90 -5.09
CA ARG A 380 14.93 -10.66 -5.17
C ARG A 380 14.66 -12.09 -5.64
N ARG A 381 15.57 -12.64 -6.44
CA ARG A 381 15.45 -14.02 -6.93
C ARG A 381 15.56 -14.99 -5.76
N SER A 382 14.63 -15.93 -5.67
CA SER A 382 14.79 -17.08 -4.80
C SER A 382 15.66 -18.12 -5.52
N PHE A 383 16.79 -18.50 -4.93
CA PHE A 383 17.60 -19.61 -5.43
C PHE A 383 16.97 -20.92 -5.01
N GLN A 384 16.48 -21.68 -5.99
CA GLN A 384 16.07 -23.05 -5.74
C GLN A 384 17.08 -24.02 -6.35
N PRO A 385 17.43 -25.13 -5.67
CA PRO A 385 18.26 -26.16 -6.27
C PRO A 385 17.50 -26.76 -7.46
N GLU A 386 18.18 -26.80 -8.62
CA GLU A 386 17.66 -27.45 -9.80
C GLU A 386 17.68 -28.96 -9.56
N THR A 387 16.54 -29.56 -9.28
CA THR A 387 16.36 -31.02 -9.34
C THR A 387 15.79 -31.36 -10.70
N PRO A 388 16.59 -31.88 -11.65
CA PRO A 388 16.01 -32.41 -12.89
C PRO A 388 15.06 -33.56 -12.53
N GLU A 389 13.78 -33.46 -12.86
CA GLU A 389 12.85 -34.52 -12.69
C GLU A 389 13.27 -35.75 -13.53
N PRO A 390 13.17 -36.99 -13.01
CA PRO A 390 13.36 -38.16 -13.80
C PRO A 390 12.27 -38.23 -14.88
N MET A 391 12.68 -38.27 -16.13
CA MET A 391 11.77 -38.34 -17.27
C MET A 391 11.78 -39.74 -17.84
N HIS A 392 10.61 -40.36 -18.00
CA HIS A 392 10.47 -41.50 -18.86
C HIS A 392 10.43 -41.06 -20.32
N THR A 393 11.41 -41.46 -21.10
CA THR A 393 11.43 -41.24 -22.55
C THR A 393 10.98 -42.48 -23.28
N ALA A 394 9.93 -42.36 -24.08
CA ALA A 394 9.50 -43.38 -25.03
C ALA A 394 9.77 -42.86 -26.44
N THR A 395 10.50 -43.66 -27.23
CA THR A 395 10.76 -43.34 -28.65
C THR A 395 10.09 -44.39 -29.52
N VAL A 396 9.23 -43.89 -30.42
CA VAL A 396 8.65 -44.71 -31.49
C VAL A 396 9.28 -44.25 -32.80
N SER A 397 9.89 -45.17 -33.52
CA SER A 397 10.47 -44.84 -34.85
C SER A 397 9.88 -45.73 -35.91
N GLY A 398 9.66 -45.14 -37.09
CA GLY A 398 9.16 -45.83 -38.29
C GLY A 398 9.76 -45.25 -39.54
N GLU A 399 9.70 -46.01 -40.62
CA GLU A 399 10.11 -45.54 -41.95
C GLU A 399 8.85 -45.28 -42.80
N THR A 400 8.77 -44.12 -43.44
CA THR A 400 7.65 -43.80 -44.30
C THR A 400 7.79 -44.55 -45.64
N ALA A 401 6.68 -44.64 -46.42
CA ALA A 401 6.67 -45.25 -47.75
C ALA A 401 7.66 -44.62 -48.71
N PHE A 402 8.20 -43.42 -48.40
CA PHE A 402 9.18 -42.69 -49.20
C PHE A 402 10.61 -42.78 -48.65
N GLY A 403 10.90 -43.73 -47.73
CA GLY A 403 12.23 -43.91 -47.14
C GLY A 403 12.65 -42.85 -46.09
N THR A 404 11.74 -42.03 -45.65
CA THR A 404 11.99 -41.03 -44.61
C THR A 404 11.80 -41.64 -43.23
N ARG A 405 12.82 -41.64 -42.38
CA ARG A 405 12.69 -42.07 -41.00
C ARG A 405 12.00 -40.96 -40.18
N LEU A 406 10.93 -41.33 -39.49
CA LEU A 406 10.24 -40.53 -38.51
C LEU A 406 10.53 -41.17 -37.14
N ALA A 407 11.07 -40.40 -36.23
CA ALA A 407 11.18 -40.77 -34.81
C ALA A 407 10.40 -39.76 -33.95
N LEU A 408 9.45 -40.27 -33.16
CA LEU A 408 8.72 -39.50 -32.17
C LEU A 408 9.22 -39.93 -30.80
N THR A 409 9.82 -38.99 -30.07
CA THR A 409 10.25 -39.18 -28.69
C THR A 409 9.35 -38.37 -27.78
N ALA A 410 8.67 -39.01 -26.86
CA ALA A 410 7.91 -38.36 -25.80
C ALA A 410 8.64 -38.55 -24.47
N ALA A 411 8.81 -37.45 -23.74
CA ALA A 411 9.34 -37.47 -22.39
C ALA A 411 8.22 -37.05 -21.41
N VAL A 412 7.92 -37.90 -20.45
CA VAL A 412 6.89 -37.68 -19.42
C VAL A 412 7.54 -37.83 -18.06
N PRO A 413 7.25 -36.98 -17.07
CA PRO A 413 7.75 -37.19 -15.71
C PRO A 413 7.35 -38.56 -15.19
N VAL A 414 8.31 -39.20 -14.50
CA VAL A 414 7.99 -40.47 -13.78
C VAL A 414 7.02 -40.11 -12.67
N PRO A 415 5.82 -40.67 -12.59
CA PRO A 415 4.98 -40.53 -11.43
C PRO A 415 5.68 -41.24 -10.26
N GLU A 416 6.46 -40.49 -9.49
CA GLU A 416 6.84 -41.01 -8.16
C GLU A 416 5.55 -41.21 -7.38
N ASP A 417 5.53 -42.28 -6.59
CA ASP A 417 4.36 -42.76 -5.83
C ASP A 417 3.95 -41.66 -4.82
N ARG A 418 3.19 -40.66 -5.33
CA ARG A 418 2.74 -39.47 -4.61
C ARG A 418 1.82 -39.80 -3.43
N GLU A 419 1.26 -41.03 -3.40
CA GLU A 419 0.45 -41.49 -2.27
C GLU A 419 1.29 -41.83 -1.04
N ALA A 420 2.51 -42.33 -1.21
CA ALA A 420 3.41 -42.62 -0.10
C ALA A 420 3.92 -41.36 0.58
N LEU A 421 4.29 -40.34 -0.20
CA LEU A 421 4.74 -39.02 0.33
C LEU A 421 3.61 -38.20 0.97
N ARG A 422 2.36 -38.41 0.62
CA ARG A 422 1.21 -37.75 1.20
C ARG A 422 0.84 -38.22 2.61
N ARG A 423 1.27 -39.44 2.99
CA ARG A 423 0.89 -40.03 4.28
C ARG A 423 1.78 -39.64 5.45
N ASP A 424 3.02 -39.22 5.21
CA ASP A 424 4.02 -39.11 6.29
C ASP A 424 4.52 -37.66 6.61
N THR A 425 4.00 -36.60 5.97
CA THR A 425 4.41 -35.23 6.29
C THR A 425 3.23 -34.32 6.66
N PRO A 426 3.13 -33.89 7.93
CA PRO A 426 2.08 -32.98 8.38
C PRO A 426 2.26 -31.52 7.94
N PHE A 427 3.33 -31.19 7.21
CA PHE A 427 3.59 -29.87 6.67
C PHE A 427 3.44 -29.86 5.15
N ARG A 428 2.29 -29.44 4.65
CA ARG A 428 2.12 -29.06 3.25
C ARG A 428 2.82 -27.72 3.03
N ALA A 429 3.95 -27.73 2.34
CA ALA A 429 4.46 -26.55 1.68
C ALA A 429 3.57 -26.25 0.44
N PRO A 430 2.86 -25.10 0.39
CA PRO A 430 1.93 -24.78 -0.71
C PRO A 430 2.59 -24.60 -2.08
N TRP A 431 3.92 -24.55 -2.12
CA TRP A 431 4.75 -24.36 -3.32
C TRP A 431 5.28 -25.65 -3.99
N LEU A 432 4.96 -26.82 -3.45
CA LEU A 432 5.16 -28.08 -4.15
C LEU A 432 3.98 -28.32 -5.12
N GLY A 433 3.79 -27.38 -6.06
CA GLY A 433 2.97 -27.59 -7.24
C GLY A 433 3.56 -28.71 -8.08
N SER A 434 2.70 -29.56 -8.59
CA SER A 434 3.09 -30.64 -9.49
C SER A 434 3.48 -30.08 -10.85
N GLU A 435 4.75 -29.78 -11.06
CA GLU A 435 5.27 -29.46 -12.39
C GLU A 435 5.25 -30.74 -13.25
N THR A 436 4.23 -30.85 -14.07
CA THR A 436 4.19 -31.89 -15.09
C THR A 436 4.80 -31.35 -16.36
N ARG A 437 6.04 -31.71 -16.65
CA ARG A 437 6.71 -31.39 -17.92
C ARG A 437 6.42 -32.47 -18.95
N ARG A 438 6.01 -32.10 -20.15
CA ARG A 438 5.80 -32.97 -21.28
C ARG A 438 6.60 -32.44 -22.46
N GLU A 439 7.41 -33.32 -23.05
CA GLU A 439 8.18 -32.98 -24.26
C GLU A 439 7.89 -34.00 -25.34
N ALA A 440 7.73 -33.55 -26.57
CA ALA A 440 7.62 -34.36 -27.75
C ALA A 440 8.63 -33.85 -28.80
N LEU A 441 9.41 -34.75 -29.36
CA LEU A 441 10.35 -34.46 -30.45
C LEU A 441 10.06 -35.41 -31.63
N ALA A 442 9.84 -34.84 -32.80
CA ALA A 442 9.74 -35.54 -34.06
C ALA A 442 10.93 -35.18 -34.94
N THR A 443 11.62 -36.18 -35.48
CA THR A 443 12.74 -36.01 -36.41
C THR A 443 12.45 -36.70 -37.73
N ILE A 444 12.77 -36.03 -38.83
CA ILE A 444 12.50 -36.46 -40.20
C ILE A 444 13.80 -36.38 -41.01
N ALA A 445 13.92 -37.17 -42.06
CA ALA A 445 15.04 -37.12 -43.03
C ALA A 445 16.41 -37.34 -42.35
N GLY A 446 16.51 -38.36 -41.52
CA GLY A 446 17.77 -38.68 -40.83
C GLY A 446 18.21 -37.63 -39.79
N GLY A 447 17.26 -36.87 -39.24
CA GLY A 447 17.52 -35.87 -38.21
C GLY A 447 17.73 -34.42 -38.74
N ARG A 448 17.66 -34.24 -40.08
CA ARG A 448 17.84 -32.92 -40.68
C ARG A 448 16.68 -31.96 -40.40
N LEU A 449 15.49 -32.45 -40.16
CA LEU A 449 14.34 -31.67 -39.73
C LEU A 449 13.88 -32.20 -38.37
N ALA A 450 13.78 -31.27 -37.41
CA ALA A 450 13.27 -31.57 -36.09
C ALA A 450 12.11 -30.66 -35.74
N LEU A 451 11.04 -31.22 -35.19
CA LEU A 451 9.92 -30.48 -34.59
C LEU A 451 9.84 -30.91 -33.14
N ALA A 452 9.86 -29.93 -32.23
CA ALA A 452 9.74 -30.20 -30.81
C ALA A 452 8.61 -29.36 -30.21
N ALA A 453 7.83 -29.99 -29.34
CA ALA A 453 6.80 -29.31 -28.56
C ALA A 453 7.08 -29.56 -27.08
N TRP A 454 6.80 -28.57 -26.28
CA TRP A 454 6.99 -28.60 -24.85
C TRP A 454 5.75 -28.02 -24.12
N GLN A 455 5.39 -28.61 -23.01
CA GLN A 455 4.37 -28.12 -22.09
C GLN A 455 4.77 -28.43 -20.66
N GLY A 456 4.63 -27.45 -19.74
CA GLY A 456 4.92 -27.63 -18.32
C GLY A 456 4.51 -26.42 -17.51
N GLU A 457 4.19 -26.59 -16.23
CA GLU A 457 3.83 -25.51 -15.33
C GLU A 457 5.09 -24.90 -14.68
N GLY A 458 5.14 -23.55 -14.59
CA GLY A 458 6.07 -22.83 -13.72
C GLY A 458 7.51 -22.70 -14.22
N GLY A 459 7.76 -22.72 -15.51
CA GLY A 459 9.12 -22.72 -16.04
C GLY A 459 9.85 -21.39 -15.96
N THR A 460 10.90 -21.30 -15.13
CA THR A 460 11.93 -20.25 -15.20
C THR A 460 12.98 -20.51 -16.30
N ARG A 461 12.83 -21.59 -17.06
CA ARG A 461 13.73 -22.02 -18.16
C ARG A 461 13.06 -21.88 -19.50
N ALA A 462 13.79 -21.35 -20.47
CA ALA A 462 13.41 -21.50 -21.87
C ALA A 462 13.31 -23.00 -22.22
N PRO A 463 12.21 -23.44 -22.86
CA PRO A 463 11.92 -24.86 -23.07
C PRO A 463 12.97 -25.63 -23.84
N PHE A 464 13.78 -24.97 -24.70
CA PHE A 464 14.80 -25.59 -25.50
C PHE A 464 16.17 -24.94 -25.26
N SER A 465 16.55 -24.78 -23.99
CA SER A 465 17.75 -24.04 -23.58
C SER A 465 19.03 -24.68 -24.08
N ALA A 466 19.69 -24.06 -25.03
CA ALA A 466 21.12 -24.13 -25.33
C ALA A 466 21.58 -23.10 -26.38
N GLY A 467 20.89 -21.98 -26.59
CA GLY A 467 21.24 -21.05 -27.66
C GLY A 467 21.19 -19.57 -27.28
N ALA A 468 21.73 -18.74 -28.16
CA ALA A 468 21.69 -17.29 -28.05
C ALA A 468 20.22 -16.79 -27.94
N GLY A 469 19.96 -15.87 -27.00
CA GLY A 469 18.64 -15.28 -26.79
C GLY A 469 17.74 -15.98 -25.75
N ASP A 470 18.21 -17.00 -25.07
CA ASP A 470 17.43 -17.74 -24.05
C ASP A 470 16.95 -16.83 -22.89
N GLY A 471 17.67 -15.77 -22.59
CA GLY A 471 17.31 -14.79 -21.55
C GLY A 471 15.96 -14.11 -21.80
N PHE A 472 15.61 -13.83 -23.05
CA PHE A 472 14.34 -13.21 -23.42
C PHE A 472 13.16 -14.19 -23.40
N ALA A 473 13.38 -15.44 -23.82
CA ALA A 473 12.38 -16.48 -23.71
C ALA A 473 12.05 -16.81 -22.25
N ALA A 474 13.04 -16.74 -21.36
CA ALA A 474 12.84 -16.91 -19.91
C ALA A 474 11.99 -15.78 -19.29
N LEU A 475 11.99 -14.56 -19.85
CA LEU A 475 11.13 -13.47 -19.41
C LEU A 475 9.65 -13.74 -19.70
N ALA A 476 9.33 -14.51 -20.73
CA ALA A 476 7.96 -14.91 -21.03
C ALA A 476 7.37 -15.88 -20.00
N GLN A 477 8.22 -16.52 -19.16
CA GLN A 477 7.81 -17.59 -18.23
C GLN A 477 6.92 -18.63 -18.91
N ALA A 478 7.34 -19.00 -20.13
CA ALA A 478 6.55 -19.86 -21.00
C ALA A 478 6.23 -21.20 -20.33
N ASP A 479 5.00 -21.63 -20.40
CA ASP A 479 4.51 -22.95 -19.98
C ASP A 479 4.28 -23.88 -21.17
N HIS A 480 4.34 -23.35 -22.40
CA HIS A 480 4.31 -24.11 -23.63
C HIS A 480 5.20 -23.45 -24.70
N ALA A 481 5.77 -24.28 -25.56
CA ALA A 481 6.49 -23.80 -26.75
C ALA A 481 6.53 -24.84 -27.85
N LEU A 482 6.69 -24.32 -29.09
CA LEU A 482 6.90 -25.12 -30.29
C LEU A 482 8.19 -24.63 -30.97
N ARG A 483 9.06 -25.57 -31.35
CA ARG A 483 10.33 -25.30 -32.06
C ARG A 483 10.45 -26.15 -33.30
N GLY A 484 10.80 -25.50 -34.39
CA GLY A 484 11.29 -26.14 -35.62
C GLY A 484 12.80 -25.94 -35.77
N ALA A 485 13.51 -26.94 -36.21
CA ALA A 485 14.94 -26.85 -36.54
C ALA A 485 15.23 -27.57 -37.85
N VAL A 486 16.07 -26.96 -38.70
CA VAL A 486 16.54 -27.52 -39.97
C VAL A 486 18.07 -27.51 -39.96
N ASP A 487 18.66 -28.69 -40.14
CA ASP A 487 20.10 -28.86 -40.30
C ASP A 487 20.46 -28.90 -41.80
N LEU A 488 21.29 -27.95 -42.20
CA LEU A 488 21.80 -27.78 -43.57
C LEU A 488 23.33 -28.04 -43.62
N GLY A 489 23.84 -28.89 -42.77
CA GLY A 489 25.24 -29.23 -42.62
C GLY A 489 26.01 -28.22 -41.76
N ARG A 490 26.73 -27.28 -42.36
CA ARG A 490 27.45 -26.22 -41.59
C ARG A 490 26.49 -25.15 -41.05
N PHE A 491 25.26 -25.13 -41.47
CA PHE A 491 24.26 -24.17 -41.03
C PHE A 491 23.11 -24.91 -40.37
N SER A 492 22.58 -24.34 -39.28
CA SER A 492 21.29 -24.74 -38.71
C SER A 492 20.37 -23.56 -38.55
N LEU A 493 19.12 -23.72 -38.96
CA LEU A 493 18.06 -22.74 -38.80
C LEU A 493 17.10 -23.22 -37.73
N THR A 494 16.68 -22.31 -36.87
CA THR A 494 15.68 -22.57 -35.84
C THR A 494 14.60 -21.53 -35.85
N ALA A 495 13.36 -21.93 -35.60
CA ALA A 495 12.25 -21.05 -35.31
C ALA A 495 11.52 -21.57 -34.07
N GLU A 496 11.16 -20.70 -33.18
CA GLU A 496 10.51 -21.05 -31.94
C GLU A 496 9.46 -20.03 -31.57
N THR A 497 8.34 -20.48 -31.03
CA THR A 497 7.31 -19.64 -30.43
C THR A 497 6.81 -20.31 -29.15
N GLY A 498 6.43 -19.50 -28.17
CA GLY A 498 5.88 -19.97 -26.92
C GLY A 498 5.16 -18.86 -26.19
N GLY A 499 4.49 -19.26 -25.13
CA GLY A 499 3.77 -18.34 -24.27
C GLY A 499 3.54 -18.96 -22.91
N GLY A 500 3.06 -18.18 -21.99
CA GLY A 500 2.78 -18.65 -20.65
C GLY A 500 1.77 -17.79 -19.93
N ASP A 501 1.06 -18.49 -19.04
CA ASP A 501 0.18 -17.89 -18.07
C ASP A 501 1.00 -17.61 -16.81
N ARG A 502 0.97 -16.39 -16.33
CA ARG A 502 1.66 -16.07 -15.07
C ARG A 502 0.82 -16.55 -13.89
N PRO A 503 1.37 -17.40 -13.00
CA PRO A 503 0.68 -17.76 -11.78
C PRO A 503 0.54 -16.52 -10.89
N VAL A 504 -0.70 -16.14 -10.59
CA VAL A 504 -1.02 -15.07 -9.66
C VAL A 504 -1.11 -15.64 -8.25
N PRO A 505 -0.39 -15.12 -7.24
CA PRO A 505 -0.61 -15.53 -5.86
C PRO A 505 -2.08 -15.31 -5.49
N LEU A 506 -2.79 -16.38 -5.10
CA LEU A 506 -4.17 -16.39 -4.63
C LEU A 506 -5.30 -16.29 -5.67
N ARG A 507 -5.03 -16.35 -7.00
CA ARG A 507 -6.07 -16.36 -8.05
C ARG A 507 -5.76 -17.40 -9.13
N ARG A 508 -6.71 -17.64 -10.04
CA ARG A 508 -6.47 -18.41 -11.27
C ARG A 508 -5.40 -17.71 -12.12
N ALA A 509 -4.54 -18.50 -12.77
CA ALA A 509 -3.54 -17.98 -13.69
C ALA A 509 -4.20 -17.02 -14.73
N GLU A 510 -3.55 -15.89 -15.00
CA GLU A 510 -4.00 -14.99 -16.07
C GLU A 510 -3.50 -15.55 -17.40
N GLU A 511 -4.44 -15.97 -18.24
CA GLU A 511 -4.16 -16.59 -19.53
C GLU A 511 -3.44 -15.59 -20.48
N ASP A 512 -2.49 -16.10 -21.26
CA ASP A 512 -1.73 -15.35 -22.27
C ASP A 512 -0.99 -14.10 -21.72
N ALA A 513 -0.42 -14.19 -20.54
CA ALA A 513 0.29 -13.07 -19.91
C ALA A 513 1.51 -12.61 -20.74
N ALA A 514 2.21 -13.53 -21.42
CA ALA A 514 3.32 -13.21 -22.30
C ALA A 514 3.44 -14.22 -23.45
N ARG A 515 3.85 -13.74 -24.62
CA ARG A 515 4.16 -14.55 -25.80
C ARG A 515 5.48 -14.14 -26.40
N TYR A 516 6.24 -15.11 -26.90
CA TYR A 516 7.47 -14.82 -27.66
C TYR A 516 7.54 -15.61 -28.95
N SER A 517 8.29 -15.05 -29.88
CA SER A 517 8.73 -15.72 -31.10
C SER A 517 10.18 -15.39 -31.37
N ARG A 518 10.96 -16.37 -31.83
CA ARG A 518 12.36 -16.15 -32.21
C ARG A 518 12.77 -17.01 -33.41
N ALA A 519 13.71 -16.51 -34.17
CA ALA A 519 14.42 -17.25 -35.20
C ALA A 519 15.92 -17.23 -34.91
N GLY A 520 16.62 -18.28 -35.28
CA GLY A 520 18.05 -18.38 -35.06
C GLY A 520 18.74 -19.05 -36.26
N LEU A 521 19.95 -18.61 -36.53
CA LEU A 521 20.91 -19.17 -37.47
C LEU A 521 22.17 -19.51 -36.69
N ALA A 522 22.62 -20.75 -36.77
CA ALA A 522 23.96 -21.12 -36.30
C ALA A 522 24.81 -21.57 -37.50
N TRP A 523 26.07 -21.15 -37.50
CA TRP A 523 27.07 -21.46 -38.51
C TRP A 523 28.28 -22.11 -37.84
N GLN A 524 28.57 -23.36 -38.22
CA GLN A 524 29.78 -24.06 -37.84
C GLN A 524 30.90 -23.66 -38.82
N ALA A 525 31.71 -22.67 -38.40
CA ALA A 525 32.77 -22.11 -39.23
C ALA A 525 33.84 -23.17 -39.53
N ASP A 526 34.22 -23.93 -38.47
CA ASP A 526 35.11 -25.11 -38.56
C ASP A 526 34.67 -26.15 -37.48
N GLU A 527 35.50 -27.15 -37.23
CA GLU A 527 35.24 -28.21 -36.25
C GLU A 527 35.28 -27.70 -34.80
N HIS A 528 35.82 -26.51 -34.55
CA HIS A 528 36.00 -25.93 -33.25
C HIS A 528 35.11 -24.72 -32.99
N LEU A 529 34.74 -23.96 -34.03
CA LEU A 529 34.06 -22.67 -33.89
C LEU A 529 32.63 -22.72 -34.44
N THR A 530 31.68 -22.43 -33.60
CA THR A 530 30.29 -22.16 -33.99
C THR A 530 29.92 -20.72 -33.65
N LEU A 531 29.38 -20.02 -34.62
CA LEU A 531 28.77 -18.69 -34.44
C LEU A 531 27.25 -18.79 -34.56
N SER A 532 26.53 -18.01 -33.77
CA SER A 532 25.07 -17.98 -33.83
C SER A 532 24.54 -16.57 -33.80
N LEU A 533 23.43 -16.37 -34.54
CA LEU A 533 22.66 -15.15 -34.57
C LEU A 533 21.20 -15.52 -34.25
N SER A 534 20.56 -14.79 -33.36
CA SER A 534 19.13 -14.94 -33.14
C SER A 534 18.46 -13.57 -33.06
N ALA A 535 17.19 -13.54 -33.45
CA ALA A 535 16.33 -12.37 -33.29
C ALA A 535 14.90 -12.83 -32.98
N GLY A 536 14.16 -12.00 -32.27
CA GLY A 536 12.80 -12.34 -31.87
C GLY A 536 12.06 -11.18 -31.29
N ARG A 537 10.85 -11.49 -30.85
CA ARG A 537 9.92 -10.56 -30.22
C ARG A 537 9.27 -11.20 -29.00
N LEU A 538 9.12 -10.40 -27.96
CA LEU A 538 8.40 -10.71 -26.73
C LEU A 538 7.27 -9.70 -26.59
N ASP A 539 6.03 -10.16 -26.52
CA ASP A 539 4.84 -9.36 -26.24
C ASP A 539 4.31 -9.73 -24.84
N GLU A 540 4.13 -8.74 -24.00
CA GLU A 540 3.71 -8.89 -22.59
C GLU A 540 2.48 -8.00 -22.33
N ARG A 541 1.47 -8.51 -21.62
CA ARG A 541 0.23 -7.80 -21.33
C ARG A 541 0.24 -7.12 -19.97
N LEU A 542 0.97 -7.66 -19.01
CA LEU A 542 0.88 -7.27 -17.62
C LEU A 542 2.01 -6.34 -17.16
N GLY A 543 3.12 -6.31 -17.88
CA GLY A 543 4.24 -5.43 -17.56
C GLY A 543 5.50 -5.78 -18.33
N PRO A 544 6.35 -4.80 -18.65
CA PRO A 544 7.50 -4.98 -19.53
C PRO A 544 8.62 -5.79 -18.85
N LEU A 545 9.30 -6.61 -19.66
CA LEU A 545 10.52 -7.34 -19.31
C LEU A 545 10.43 -8.14 -18.00
N GLY A 546 9.33 -8.89 -17.86
CA GLY A 546 9.04 -9.68 -16.67
C GLY A 546 8.38 -8.89 -15.55
N GLY A 547 7.98 -7.64 -15.75
CA GLY A 547 7.15 -6.87 -14.84
C GLY A 547 5.78 -7.49 -14.66
N TYR A 548 5.15 -7.25 -13.52
CA TYR A 548 3.83 -7.79 -13.20
C TYR A 548 2.92 -6.74 -12.58
N PHE A 549 1.83 -6.43 -13.27
CA PHE A 549 0.69 -5.65 -12.77
C PHE A 549 -0.57 -6.42 -13.18
N PRO A 550 -1.41 -6.86 -12.24
CA PRO A 550 -2.61 -7.60 -12.58
C PRO A 550 -3.50 -6.86 -13.57
N SER A 551 -4.22 -7.58 -14.44
CA SER A 551 -5.17 -7.00 -15.41
C SER A 551 -6.29 -6.19 -14.76
N THR A 552 -6.56 -6.43 -13.46
CA THR A 552 -7.47 -5.63 -12.63
C THR A 552 -6.87 -4.33 -12.10
N SER A 553 -5.57 -4.12 -12.33
CA SER A 553 -4.83 -2.91 -11.95
C SER A 553 -4.88 -1.91 -13.10
N ASP A 554 -5.17 -0.65 -12.78
CA ASP A 554 -5.06 0.44 -13.75
C ASP A 554 -3.60 0.77 -14.12
N PHE A 555 -2.62 0.07 -13.52
CA PHE A 555 -1.18 0.16 -13.79
C PHE A 555 -0.66 -0.88 -14.78
N ALA A 556 -1.52 -1.67 -15.43
CA ALA A 556 -1.08 -2.60 -16.46
C ALA A 556 -0.33 -1.84 -17.57
N MET A 557 0.84 -2.33 -17.94
CA MET A 557 1.74 -1.73 -18.94
C MET A 557 2.01 -2.72 -20.07
N PRO A 558 1.11 -2.89 -21.02
CA PRO A 558 1.36 -3.75 -22.18
C PRO A 558 2.62 -3.31 -22.92
N ALA A 559 3.52 -4.25 -23.18
CA ALA A 559 4.81 -3.96 -23.77
C ALA A 559 5.15 -4.92 -24.90
N SER A 560 5.94 -4.44 -25.85
CA SER A 560 6.57 -5.28 -26.87
C SER A 560 8.07 -5.03 -26.88
N THR A 561 8.85 -6.11 -26.92
CA THR A 561 10.31 -6.07 -26.93
C THR A 561 10.83 -6.83 -28.13
N ASP A 562 11.46 -6.13 -29.07
CA ASP A 562 12.27 -6.73 -30.12
C ASP A 562 13.68 -6.97 -29.58
N PHE A 563 14.26 -8.14 -29.84
CA PHE A 563 15.58 -8.50 -29.35
C PHE A 563 16.42 -9.23 -30.38
N GLY A 564 17.74 -9.12 -30.22
CA GLY A 564 18.71 -9.86 -31.02
C GLY A 564 19.91 -10.25 -30.18
N ALA A 565 20.56 -11.36 -30.53
CA ALA A 565 21.76 -11.84 -29.85
C ALA A 565 22.75 -12.50 -30.83
N LEU A 566 24.04 -12.29 -30.56
CA LEU A 566 25.17 -12.95 -31.19
C LEU A 566 25.82 -13.86 -30.16
N GLY A 567 26.00 -15.13 -30.54
CA GLY A 567 26.66 -16.12 -29.71
C GLY A 567 27.84 -16.74 -30.42
N TRP A 568 28.78 -17.25 -29.64
CA TRP A 568 29.91 -18.05 -30.12
C TRP A 568 30.20 -19.21 -29.18
N ARG A 569 30.71 -20.31 -29.73
CA ARG A 569 31.19 -21.47 -28.99
C ARG A 569 32.52 -21.92 -29.64
N LEU A 570 33.58 -21.97 -28.83
CA LEU A 570 34.89 -22.42 -29.23
C LEU A 570 35.29 -23.67 -28.43
N GLU A 571 35.54 -24.78 -29.13
CA GLU A 571 36.03 -26.03 -28.54
C GLU A 571 37.58 -26.01 -28.59
N ALA A 572 38.20 -25.70 -27.43
CA ALA A 572 39.66 -25.44 -27.31
C ALA A 572 40.50 -26.70 -27.11
N GLY A 573 39.98 -27.90 -27.47
CA GLY A 573 40.66 -29.18 -27.27
C GLY A 573 40.66 -29.63 -25.80
N ARG A 574 41.07 -30.87 -25.52
CA ARG A 574 41.09 -31.49 -24.18
C ARG A 574 39.73 -31.38 -23.41
N GLY A 575 38.60 -31.26 -24.13
CA GLY A 575 37.27 -31.14 -23.56
C GLY A 575 36.98 -29.76 -22.92
N LEU A 576 37.74 -28.73 -23.27
CA LEU A 576 37.51 -27.36 -22.84
C LEU A 576 36.63 -26.61 -23.89
N THR A 577 35.60 -25.97 -23.45
CA THR A 577 34.70 -25.14 -24.28
C THR A 577 34.60 -23.75 -23.70
N LEU A 578 34.91 -22.73 -24.52
CA LEU A 578 34.63 -21.33 -24.26
C LEU A 578 33.37 -20.93 -25.05
N GLU A 579 32.43 -20.32 -24.39
CA GLU A 579 31.24 -19.83 -25.03
C GLU A 579 30.87 -18.43 -24.54
N GLY A 580 30.18 -17.68 -25.38
CA GLY A 580 29.72 -16.37 -25.01
C GLY A 580 28.59 -15.88 -25.86
N GLU A 581 27.90 -14.86 -25.36
CA GLU A 581 26.77 -14.24 -26.00
C GLU A 581 26.71 -12.77 -25.65
N VAL A 582 26.33 -11.94 -26.61
CA VAL A 582 25.94 -10.56 -26.40
C VAL A 582 24.57 -10.34 -27.05
N GLY A 583 23.67 -9.66 -26.33
CA GLY A 583 22.32 -9.37 -26.77
C GLY A 583 21.95 -7.92 -26.59
N ALA A 584 21.05 -7.46 -27.43
CA ALA A 584 20.43 -6.14 -27.37
C ALA A 584 18.91 -6.26 -27.50
N SER A 585 18.21 -5.32 -26.89
CA SER A 585 16.76 -5.23 -26.98
C SER A 585 16.27 -3.81 -27.17
N ARG A 586 15.06 -3.71 -27.72
CA ARG A 586 14.31 -2.48 -27.88
C ARG A 586 12.88 -2.72 -27.38
N THR A 587 12.53 -2.09 -26.25
CA THR A 587 11.25 -2.25 -25.57
C THR A 587 10.38 -1.02 -25.76
N GLN A 588 9.10 -1.22 -26.08
CA GLN A 588 8.08 -0.18 -26.21
C GLN A 588 6.92 -0.45 -25.25
N ILE A 589 6.46 0.61 -24.57
CA ILE A 589 5.24 0.65 -23.77
C ILE A 589 4.39 1.77 -24.37
N ARG A 590 3.20 1.43 -24.90
CA ARG A 590 2.38 2.39 -25.66
C ARG A 590 1.12 2.81 -24.92
N ASP A 591 0.63 1.96 -24.02
CA ASP A 591 -0.62 2.14 -23.31
C ASP A 591 -0.39 2.01 -21.82
N GLY A 592 -1.21 2.70 -21.02
CA GLY A 592 -1.15 2.70 -19.55
C GLY A 592 -0.80 4.06 -18.97
N LEU A 593 -0.78 4.15 -17.65
CA LEU A 593 -0.42 5.37 -16.92
C LEU A 593 1.05 5.78 -17.19
N LEU A 594 1.92 4.79 -17.36
CA LEU A 594 3.34 4.99 -17.61
C LEU A 594 3.68 4.48 -19.00
N THR A 595 4.25 5.35 -19.84
CA THR A 595 4.66 5.04 -21.20
C THR A 595 6.16 5.29 -21.37
N LEU A 596 6.72 4.92 -22.52
CA LEU A 596 8.08 5.29 -22.90
C LEU A 596 8.04 6.37 -24.00
N ALA A 597 8.71 7.50 -23.76
CA ALA A 597 8.87 8.58 -24.73
C ALA A 597 9.53 8.08 -26.02
N ASP A 598 10.62 7.32 -25.82
CA ASP A 598 11.35 6.61 -26.85
C ASP A 598 11.51 5.14 -26.43
N PRO A 599 11.65 4.21 -27.39
CA PRO A 599 11.87 2.81 -27.07
C PRO A 599 13.10 2.63 -26.16
N ALA A 600 12.92 1.93 -25.03
CA ALA A 600 14.02 1.64 -24.12
C ALA A 600 14.98 0.63 -24.74
N LEU A 601 16.29 0.96 -24.72
CA LEU A 601 17.35 0.11 -25.23
C LEU A 601 17.96 -0.72 -24.09
N GLY A 602 18.08 -2.01 -24.30
CA GLY A 602 18.65 -2.92 -23.30
C GLY A 602 19.83 -3.70 -23.83
N SER A 603 20.70 -4.14 -22.90
CA SER A 603 21.83 -5.02 -23.19
C SER A 603 21.90 -6.20 -22.22
N THR A 604 22.42 -7.31 -22.72
CA THR A 604 22.76 -8.50 -21.92
C THR A 604 24.02 -9.13 -22.47
N TRP A 605 24.79 -9.80 -21.62
CA TRP A 605 25.94 -10.59 -22.08
C TRP A 605 26.26 -11.71 -21.10
N ARG A 606 26.89 -12.77 -21.61
CA ARG A 606 27.48 -13.87 -20.81
C ARG A 606 28.74 -14.41 -21.46
N VAL A 607 29.65 -14.87 -20.60
CA VAL A 607 30.85 -15.62 -21.01
C VAL A 607 30.99 -16.82 -20.08
N GLY A 608 31.13 -18.00 -20.63
CA GLY A 608 31.23 -19.25 -19.90
C GLY A 608 32.45 -20.06 -20.35
N LEU A 609 33.14 -20.65 -19.39
CA LEU A 609 34.20 -21.63 -19.59
C LEU A 609 33.75 -22.95 -18.98
N SER A 610 33.63 -23.98 -19.78
CA SER A 610 33.25 -25.31 -19.30
C SER A 610 34.23 -26.38 -19.77
N GLY A 611 34.38 -27.44 -18.99
CA GLY A 611 35.29 -28.51 -19.35
C GLY A 611 35.15 -29.73 -18.44
N THR A 612 35.90 -30.79 -18.81
CA THR A 612 36.06 -31.95 -17.95
C THR A 612 36.93 -31.61 -16.78
N CYS A 613 36.64 -32.15 -15.61
CA CYS A 613 37.42 -31.87 -14.42
C CYS A 613 38.84 -32.44 -14.52
N ALA A 614 39.80 -31.76 -13.89
CA ALA A 614 41.14 -32.27 -13.75
C ALA A 614 41.19 -33.59 -12.95
N SER A 615 42.15 -34.44 -13.24
CA SER A 615 42.29 -35.79 -12.65
C SER A 615 42.45 -35.79 -11.12
N TRP A 616 42.79 -34.64 -10.52
CA TRP A 616 42.91 -34.48 -9.06
C TRP A 616 41.60 -34.22 -8.33
N LEU A 617 40.43 -34.04 -9.06
CA LEU A 617 39.11 -33.88 -8.48
C LEU A 617 38.33 -35.22 -8.61
N PRO A 618 38.37 -36.12 -7.60
CA PRO A 618 37.73 -37.42 -7.69
C PRO A 618 36.23 -37.36 -7.96
N GLY A 619 35.78 -38.12 -8.94
CA GLY A 619 34.35 -38.18 -9.27
C GLY A 619 33.77 -36.98 -10.02
N CYS A 620 34.49 -35.91 -10.17
CA CYS A 620 34.06 -34.76 -10.94
C CYS A 620 33.98 -35.07 -12.43
N ARG A 621 32.86 -34.76 -13.08
CA ARG A 621 32.65 -34.94 -14.52
C ARG A 621 32.79 -33.66 -15.32
N SER A 622 32.22 -32.57 -14.81
CA SER A 622 32.25 -31.29 -15.50
C SER A 622 32.37 -30.14 -14.51
N LEU A 623 33.07 -29.10 -14.94
CA LEU A 623 33.17 -27.84 -14.25
C LEU A 623 32.77 -26.74 -15.22
N ARG A 624 32.00 -25.75 -14.76
CA ARG A 624 31.60 -24.58 -15.54
C ARG A 624 31.73 -23.32 -14.67
N LEU A 625 32.47 -22.38 -15.19
CA LEU A 625 32.55 -21.02 -14.67
C LEU A 625 31.83 -20.09 -15.65
N GLU A 626 30.93 -19.24 -15.13
CA GLU A 626 30.19 -18.30 -15.96
C GLU A 626 30.16 -16.92 -15.31
N LEU A 627 30.39 -15.90 -16.12
CA LEU A 627 30.22 -14.49 -15.78
C LEU A 627 29.17 -13.92 -16.70
N SER A 628 28.19 -13.23 -16.14
CA SER A 628 27.07 -12.71 -16.93
C SER A 628 26.50 -11.40 -16.37
N GLN A 629 25.94 -10.62 -17.27
CA GLN A 629 25.05 -9.51 -16.97
C GLN A 629 23.65 -9.88 -17.48
N PRO A 630 22.66 -10.00 -16.59
CA PRO A 630 21.26 -10.08 -17.00
C PRO A 630 20.84 -8.88 -17.83
N LEU A 631 19.70 -8.98 -18.52
CA LEU A 631 19.16 -7.88 -19.29
C LEU A 631 19.05 -6.62 -18.41
N ARG A 632 19.64 -5.53 -18.88
CA ARG A 632 19.63 -4.20 -18.27
C ARG A 632 19.19 -3.15 -19.30
N ILE A 633 18.34 -2.23 -18.90
CA ILE A 633 18.04 -1.06 -19.71
C ILE A 633 19.20 -0.08 -19.62
N GLU A 634 19.79 0.23 -20.76
CA GLU A 634 20.93 1.15 -20.87
C GLU A 634 20.48 2.59 -21.16
N ASP A 635 19.35 2.74 -21.89
CA ASP A 635 18.80 4.03 -22.28
C ASP A 635 17.28 3.93 -22.41
N GLY A 636 16.59 5.02 -22.10
CA GLY A 636 15.14 5.17 -22.22
C GLY A 636 14.59 6.17 -21.21
N THR A 637 13.43 6.72 -21.54
CA THR A 637 12.76 7.70 -20.68
C THR A 637 11.31 7.31 -20.51
N PHE A 638 10.90 7.09 -19.25
CA PHE A 638 9.49 6.98 -18.91
C PHE A 638 8.83 8.35 -18.96
N GLU A 639 7.62 8.39 -19.48
CA GLU A 639 6.70 9.51 -19.38
C GLU A 639 5.44 9.11 -18.63
N VAL A 640 5.03 10.00 -17.72
CA VAL A 640 3.79 9.87 -16.94
C VAL A 640 3.12 11.24 -16.87
N GLU A 641 1.84 11.31 -17.24
CA GLU A 641 1.04 12.50 -17.03
C GLU A 641 0.35 12.41 -15.68
N LEU A 642 0.70 13.30 -14.77
CA LEU A 642 0.20 13.31 -13.39
C LEU A 642 -0.44 14.64 -13.03
N ALA A 643 -1.43 14.58 -12.16
CA ALA A 643 -2.00 15.75 -11.53
C ALA A 643 -0.95 16.44 -10.64
N ASP A 644 -0.83 17.74 -10.78
CA ASP A 644 0.04 18.56 -9.94
C ASP A 644 -0.59 18.78 -8.56
N VAL A 645 0.25 18.92 -7.55
CA VAL A 645 -0.22 19.25 -6.21
C VAL A 645 -0.68 20.70 -6.21
N PRO A 646 -1.96 21.02 -5.94
CA PRO A 646 -2.45 22.37 -5.91
C PRO A 646 -1.82 23.16 -4.73
N LEU A 647 -1.69 24.47 -4.87
CA LEU A 647 -1.17 25.33 -3.81
C LEU A 647 -2.20 25.52 -2.68
N GLU A 648 -3.46 25.65 -3.06
CA GLU A 648 -4.59 25.76 -2.14
C GLU A 648 -5.56 24.61 -2.38
N TYR A 649 -6.30 24.21 -1.34
CA TYR A 649 -7.17 23.01 -1.37
C TYR A 649 -8.21 23.02 -2.51
N PHE A 650 -8.74 24.19 -2.86
CA PHE A 650 -9.77 24.35 -3.90
C PHE A 650 -9.23 24.83 -5.26
N ASP A 651 -7.90 24.92 -5.41
CA ASP A 651 -7.32 25.26 -6.71
C ASP A 651 -7.65 24.17 -7.74
N PRO A 652 -7.87 24.55 -8.99
CA PRO A 652 -8.09 23.57 -10.05
C PRO A 652 -6.87 22.66 -10.20
N VAL A 653 -7.13 21.37 -10.30
CA VAL A 653 -6.09 20.38 -10.57
C VAL A 653 -5.55 20.61 -11.98
N THR A 654 -4.26 20.87 -12.10
CA THR A 654 -3.52 20.93 -13.37
C THR A 654 -2.77 19.63 -13.59
N PHE A 655 -2.30 19.41 -14.83
CA PHE A 655 -1.59 18.19 -15.20
C PHE A 655 -0.27 18.54 -15.86
N SER A 656 0.76 17.76 -15.54
CA SER A 656 2.07 17.89 -16.17
C SER A 656 2.62 16.54 -16.58
N VAL A 657 3.30 16.52 -17.71
CA VAL A 657 4.05 15.33 -18.17
C VAL A 657 5.40 15.34 -17.49
N ARG A 658 5.67 14.28 -16.75
CA ARG A 658 6.92 14.09 -16.01
C ARG A 658 7.75 13.00 -16.65
N ARG A 659 9.06 13.22 -16.68
CA ARG A 659 10.03 12.34 -17.32
C ARG A 659 10.96 11.75 -16.29
N LEU A 660 11.13 10.43 -16.34
CA LEU A 660 12.04 9.69 -15.47
C LEU A 660 12.95 8.80 -16.33
N SER A 661 14.21 8.65 -15.90
CA SER A 661 15.10 7.68 -16.54
C SER A 661 14.56 6.26 -16.40
N ALA A 662 14.54 5.51 -17.48
CA ALA A 662 14.24 4.09 -17.46
C ALA A 662 15.47 3.24 -17.12
N SER A 663 16.67 3.83 -17.15
CA SER A 663 17.93 3.15 -16.84
C SER A 663 18.11 3.02 -15.33
N PRO A 664 18.40 1.82 -14.81
CA PRO A 664 18.73 1.60 -13.41
C PRO A 664 20.07 2.22 -13.02
N ASP A 665 20.24 2.54 -11.75
CA ASP A 665 21.44 3.16 -11.18
C ASP A 665 22.59 2.18 -10.95
N GLY A 666 22.32 0.86 -10.88
CA GLY A 666 23.27 -0.22 -10.71
C GLY A 666 23.45 -1.07 -11.96
N ARG A 667 24.41 -2.00 -11.89
CA ARG A 667 24.70 -2.98 -12.94
C ARG A 667 24.92 -4.36 -12.30
N GLN A 668 23.95 -5.23 -12.42
CA GLN A 668 24.06 -6.59 -11.90
C GLN A 668 25.12 -7.37 -12.69
N ILE A 669 26.02 -8.00 -11.95
CA ILE A 669 27.01 -8.95 -12.47
C ILE A 669 26.92 -10.23 -11.65
N ASP A 670 26.68 -11.34 -12.35
CA ASP A 670 26.56 -12.68 -11.77
C ASP A 670 27.83 -13.49 -12.08
N LEU A 671 28.49 -14.00 -11.06
CA LEU A 671 29.57 -14.98 -11.20
C LEU A 671 29.05 -16.32 -10.65
N SER A 672 29.04 -17.36 -11.47
CA SER A 672 28.61 -18.70 -11.05
C SER A 672 29.68 -19.75 -11.34
N LEU A 673 29.91 -20.63 -10.37
CA LEU A 673 30.72 -21.83 -10.50
C LEU A 673 29.84 -23.04 -10.25
N SER A 674 29.75 -23.95 -11.21
CA SER A 674 28.99 -25.18 -11.07
C SER A 674 29.87 -26.40 -11.39
N SER A 675 29.66 -27.48 -10.66
CA SER A 675 30.34 -28.75 -10.88
C SER A 675 29.36 -29.93 -10.75
N LEU A 676 29.62 -30.95 -11.57
CA LEU A 676 28.85 -32.20 -11.54
C LEU A 676 29.80 -33.34 -11.14
N HIS A 677 29.45 -34.05 -10.08
CA HIS A 677 30.23 -35.17 -9.54
C HIS A 677 29.43 -36.46 -9.64
N ARG A 678 30.09 -37.53 -10.07
CA ARG A 678 29.52 -38.89 -10.00
C ARG A 678 29.87 -39.49 -8.64
N THR A 679 28.88 -39.82 -7.83
CA THR A 679 29.04 -40.33 -6.46
C THR A 679 28.88 -41.86 -6.38
N GLY A 680 28.49 -42.50 -7.49
CA GLY A 680 28.31 -43.95 -7.61
C GLY A 680 27.59 -44.34 -8.90
N PRO A 681 27.33 -45.66 -9.13
CA PRO A 681 26.48 -46.08 -10.23
C PRO A 681 25.09 -45.48 -10.10
N GLY A 682 24.67 -44.72 -11.10
CA GLY A 682 23.35 -44.02 -11.09
C GLY A 682 23.21 -42.83 -10.17
N SER A 683 24.28 -42.42 -9.46
CA SER A 683 24.19 -41.23 -8.54
C SER A 683 25.10 -40.08 -8.96
N ALA A 684 24.61 -38.88 -8.82
CA ALA A 684 25.30 -37.63 -9.13
C ALA A 684 25.05 -36.55 -8.06
N LEU A 685 26.08 -35.77 -7.77
CA LEU A 685 26.04 -34.55 -6.93
C LEU A 685 26.33 -33.37 -7.82
N SER A 686 25.43 -32.40 -7.83
CA SER A 686 25.63 -31.08 -8.46
C SER A 686 25.87 -30.06 -7.36
N LEU A 687 26.94 -29.27 -7.51
CA LEU A 687 27.27 -28.13 -6.65
C LEU A 687 27.25 -26.87 -7.49
N ARG A 688 26.67 -25.79 -6.97
CA ARG A 688 26.64 -24.48 -7.61
C ARG A 688 26.88 -23.39 -6.57
N ALA A 689 27.88 -22.57 -6.79
CA ALA A 689 28.13 -21.34 -6.05
C ALA A 689 27.80 -20.15 -6.96
N VAL A 690 27.11 -19.16 -6.42
CA VAL A 690 26.72 -17.93 -7.16
C VAL A 690 27.06 -16.72 -6.30
N LEU A 691 27.71 -15.73 -6.91
CA LEU A 691 27.95 -14.42 -6.35
C LEU A 691 27.29 -13.38 -7.26
N ILE A 692 26.41 -12.55 -6.69
CA ILE A 692 25.71 -11.50 -7.42
C ILE A 692 26.09 -10.16 -6.81
N ARG A 693 26.52 -9.24 -7.66
CA ARG A 693 26.74 -7.84 -7.33
C ARG A 693 25.62 -7.00 -7.93
N ASP A 694 25.14 -5.96 -7.20
CA ASP A 694 24.07 -5.03 -7.61
C ASP A 694 22.80 -5.79 -8.08
N GLU A 695 22.32 -6.73 -7.27
CA GLU A 695 21.16 -7.59 -7.59
C GLU A 695 19.93 -6.76 -8.03
N GLY A 696 19.33 -7.14 -9.15
CA GLY A 696 18.24 -6.38 -9.78
C GLY A 696 18.70 -5.03 -10.34
N HIS A 697 19.97 -4.88 -10.72
CA HIS A 697 20.57 -3.64 -11.21
C HIS A 697 20.44 -2.45 -10.23
N ARG A 698 20.48 -2.72 -8.94
CA ARG A 698 20.37 -1.71 -7.87
C ARG A 698 21.72 -1.53 -7.19
N ARG A 699 22.24 -0.31 -7.21
CA ARG A 699 23.55 0.02 -6.59
C ARG A 699 23.52 -0.14 -5.06
N ASP A 700 22.37 0.04 -4.44
CA ASP A 700 22.15 -0.09 -3.00
C ASP A 700 21.92 -1.53 -2.53
N ALA A 701 21.88 -2.51 -3.46
CA ALA A 701 21.69 -3.90 -3.11
C ALA A 701 22.98 -4.52 -2.56
N ASP A 702 22.90 -5.15 -1.38
CA ASP A 702 24.00 -5.92 -0.82
C ASP A 702 24.39 -7.08 -1.75
N PRO A 703 25.69 -7.41 -1.86
CA PRO A 703 26.12 -8.57 -2.62
C PRO A 703 25.48 -9.86 -2.10
N THR A 704 24.89 -10.64 -3.00
CA THR A 704 24.25 -11.91 -2.66
C THR A 704 25.18 -13.06 -2.95
N PHE A 705 25.40 -13.94 -1.97
CA PHE A 705 26.11 -15.21 -2.15
C PHE A 705 25.15 -16.38 -1.88
N ALA A 706 25.13 -17.34 -2.81
CA ALA A 706 24.34 -18.56 -2.66
C ALA A 706 25.19 -19.81 -2.96
N LEU A 707 25.06 -20.83 -2.13
CA LEU A 707 25.63 -22.15 -2.34
C LEU A 707 24.50 -23.17 -2.42
N LEU A 708 24.42 -23.88 -3.54
CA LEU A 708 23.38 -24.84 -3.82
C LEU A 708 24.03 -26.22 -4.00
N ALA A 709 23.46 -27.24 -3.37
CA ALA A 709 23.86 -28.62 -3.56
C ALA A 709 22.62 -29.46 -3.86
N SER A 710 22.66 -30.24 -4.92
CA SER A 710 21.64 -31.24 -5.23
C SER A 710 22.26 -32.60 -5.42
N TRP A 711 21.74 -33.63 -4.74
CA TRP A 711 22.17 -34.99 -4.89
C TRP A 711 21.05 -35.82 -5.46
N ARG A 712 21.40 -36.67 -6.45
CA ARG A 712 20.46 -37.53 -7.14
C ARG A 712 20.95 -38.97 -7.11
N ARG A 713 20.09 -39.92 -6.84
CA ARG A 713 20.33 -41.34 -6.97
C ARG A 713 19.24 -41.92 -7.89
N GLY A 714 19.66 -42.51 -9.03
CA GLY A 714 18.78 -43.34 -9.84
C GLY A 714 18.67 -44.71 -9.15
N PHE A 715 17.47 -45.19 -9.00
CA PHE A 715 17.16 -46.54 -8.51
C PHE A 715 17.04 -47.50 -9.68
#